data_a096d3ed2046e069d78003fcbb7e803a
#
_entry.id   a096d3ed2046e069d78003fcbb7e803a
#
_cell.length_a   1.000
_cell.length_b   1.000
_cell.length_c   1.000
_cell.angle_alpha   90.00
_cell.angle_beta   90.00
_cell.angle_gamma   90.00
#
_symmetry.space_group_name_H-M   'P 1'
#
loop_
_entity.id
_entity.type
_entity.pdbx_description
1 polymer ?
#
loop_
_entity_poly.entity_id
_entity_poly.type
_entity_poly.pdbx_seq_one_letter_code
_entity_poly.pdbx_strand_id
1 'polypeptide(L)'
;MSKFENDKVMPRYFIIAVVLTIIGFIVVGRAAYIMTAKKDYWEQVASRLKRDSVSVKPNRGNILSCDGQLMASSIPEYKIYMDFVAGGEKKDSLLTVKMDSICMGLNHIFPSKSADEFRKHLEEGRKKQARNWPIWPKRIDYNTYCEVKALPVFKLSSYKGGFHCEEFNSRRRPFGSLAQRTVGDMFGAKDTARCGLELAYDSILRGTEGLTHRRKILNKYMNIPVLAPVDGCDIITTIDVGIQDLAERALIEELKDPQVHGDAGVAIVMEVATGDVKAMVNMTKCQDGEYREIKNLAVSNLLEPGSVFKTASIMVALDDGVVDTSYTVDTGCGIWKMYGRDMKDHNWRRGGYQVINLPRTLEVSSNIGVSRIIDDHYHNNPEKFVEGIYRTGLASDLHLPIAGSTPPRIRMPKKNSRGQYVNWSKTALAWMSIGYETQIPPISTVTFYNAIANNGKMMKPRFISKVMKNGEVVKEFPPEVIKPQICKEKTVKLMQVILEHVVSQGLGRKAGSKSFKVAGKTGTAQVSQGAGGYKTGVTNYLLSFAGYFPADNPRYSCIVCIQKSGLPASGGGMSGVVFHHIAEGIMARHLKLSVEDAKDSASVFIPDVKNGNILAANYVLEHLGVKTERQWSGSYVSGGNPIWGKAQRKTNDVELTKMKTYSNIVPDVIGMGASDAVYILESRGLKTVIKGRGKVKSQSIPAGSVIKKGQTCEIIME
;
A
#
# COMPACT_ATOMS: atom_id res chain seq x y z
N MET A 1 79.24 34.82 29.16
CA MET A 1 77.83 34.98 29.40
C MET A 1 77.53 36.35 29.92
N SER A 2 77.07 37.29 29.07
CA SER A 2 76.75 38.64 29.44
C SER A 2 75.55 38.66 30.38
N LYS A 3 75.72 39.30 31.56
CA LYS A 3 74.57 39.54 32.45
C LYS A 3 73.61 40.45 31.71
N PHE A 4 72.42 39.93 31.40
CA PHE A 4 71.32 40.77 30.89
C PHE A 4 71.05 41.87 31.94
N GLU A 5 71.20 43.13 31.60
CA GLU A 5 70.81 44.29 32.43
C GLU A 5 69.27 44.30 32.52
N ASN A 6 68.70 43.65 33.50
CA ASN A 6 67.27 43.58 33.75
C ASN A 6 66.58 44.95 33.82
N ASP A 7 67.28 45.95 34.31
CA ASP A 7 66.78 47.34 34.50
C ASP A 7 66.50 48.10 33.21
N LYS A 8 67.09 47.73 32.07
CA LYS A 8 66.81 48.33 30.78
C LYS A 8 65.84 47.49 29.94
N VAL A 9 65.66 46.24 30.23
CA VAL A 9 64.82 45.30 29.47
C VAL A 9 63.38 45.29 30.01
N MET A 10 63.20 45.31 31.32
CA MET A 10 61.89 45.30 31.96
C MET A 10 60.95 46.45 31.58
N PRO A 11 61.43 47.72 31.50
CA PRO A 11 60.59 48.85 31.05
C PRO A 11 60.10 48.67 29.63
N ARG A 12 60.89 48.06 28.74
CA ARG A 12 60.52 47.85 27.34
C ARG A 12 59.42 46.78 27.23
N TYR A 13 59.52 45.70 27.99
CA TYR A 13 58.45 44.65 28.09
C TYR A 13 57.20 45.26 28.67
N PHE A 14 57.31 46.09 29.72
CA PHE A 14 56.17 46.78 30.31
C PHE A 14 55.43 47.68 29.31
N ILE A 15 56.17 48.47 28.50
CA ILE A 15 55.60 49.30 27.46
C ILE A 15 54.94 48.47 26.40
N ILE A 16 55.50 47.33 25.96
CA ILE A 16 54.93 46.43 25.01
C ILE A 16 53.62 45.79 25.60
N ALA A 17 53.63 45.36 26.84
CA ALA A 17 52.48 44.82 27.53
C ALA A 17 51.34 45.84 27.63
N VAL A 18 51.65 47.10 27.98
CA VAL A 18 50.66 48.18 28.05
C VAL A 18 50.08 48.46 26.64
N VAL A 19 50.92 48.53 25.60
CA VAL A 19 50.44 48.72 24.22
C VAL A 19 49.55 47.59 23.76
N LEU A 20 49.93 46.33 24.03
CA LEU A 20 49.08 45.18 23.68
C LEU A 20 47.75 45.17 24.46
N THR A 21 47.80 45.59 25.74
CA THR A 21 46.55 45.72 26.55
C THR A 21 45.62 46.79 26.01
N ILE A 22 46.17 47.96 25.61
CA ILE A 22 45.40 49.03 24.97
C ILE A 22 44.81 48.57 23.65
N ILE A 23 45.57 47.87 22.82
CA ILE A 23 45.07 47.28 21.56
C ILE A 23 43.95 46.29 21.89
N GLY A 24 44.11 45.43 22.89
CA GLY A 24 43.08 44.50 23.35
C GLY A 24 41.78 45.22 23.75
N PHE A 25 41.86 46.26 24.55
CA PHE A 25 40.70 47.09 24.90
C PHE A 25 40.03 47.77 23.71
N ILE A 26 40.83 48.28 22.74
CA ILE A 26 40.29 48.88 21.51
C ILE A 26 39.52 47.80 20.68
N VAL A 27 40.05 46.58 20.55
CA VAL A 27 39.40 45.50 19.81
C VAL A 27 38.11 45.08 20.49
N VAL A 28 38.14 44.88 21.84
CA VAL A 28 36.94 44.52 22.60
C VAL A 28 35.92 45.67 22.57
N GLY A 29 36.34 46.91 22.75
CA GLY A 29 35.48 48.10 22.64
C GLY A 29 34.83 48.22 21.25
N ARG A 30 35.60 47.92 20.22
CA ARG A 30 35.09 47.92 18.83
C ARG A 30 34.11 46.80 18.58
N ALA A 31 34.38 45.62 19.13
CA ALA A 31 33.43 44.50 19.06
C ALA A 31 32.14 44.83 19.78
N ALA A 32 32.22 45.37 21.00
CA ALA A 32 31.03 45.78 21.76
C ALA A 32 30.24 46.89 21.02
N TYR A 33 30.92 47.87 20.44
CA TYR A 33 30.28 48.90 19.61
C TYR A 33 29.55 48.32 18.41
N ILE A 34 30.13 47.32 17.71
CA ILE A 34 29.47 46.64 16.59
C ILE A 34 28.28 45.87 17.06
N MET A 35 28.37 45.17 18.19
CA MET A 35 27.30 44.34 18.75
C MET A 35 26.12 45.15 19.30
N THR A 36 26.36 46.37 19.77
CA THR A 36 25.33 47.22 20.39
C THR A 36 24.87 48.36 19.45
N ALA A 37 25.74 49.30 19.12
CA ALA A 37 25.40 50.50 18.38
C ALA A 37 25.14 50.27 16.88
N LYS A 38 25.72 49.21 16.30
CA LYS A 38 25.53 48.86 14.88
C LYS A 38 24.71 47.59 14.68
N LYS A 39 24.02 47.12 15.73
CA LYS A 39 23.18 45.90 15.68
C LYS A 39 22.15 45.97 14.56
N ASP A 40 21.37 47.04 14.50
CA ASP A 40 20.31 47.22 13.51
C ASP A 40 20.85 47.26 12.06
N TYR A 41 22.02 47.90 11.87
CA TYR A 41 22.67 47.87 10.56
C TYR A 41 23.07 46.48 10.11
N TRP A 42 23.66 45.68 11.01
CA TRP A 42 24.09 44.32 10.67
C TRP A 42 22.91 43.38 10.56
N GLU A 43 21.81 43.58 11.32
CA GLU A 43 20.56 42.84 11.14
C GLU A 43 19.90 43.17 9.79
N GLN A 44 19.93 44.43 9.33
CA GLN A 44 19.50 44.81 7.98
C GLN A 44 20.39 44.16 6.89
N VAL A 45 21.71 44.13 7.06
CA VAL A 45 22.62 43.46 6.15
C VAL A 45 22.34 41.93 6.13
N ALA A 46 22.15 41.33 7.30
CA ALA A 46 21.79 39.91 7.43
C ALA A 46 20.43 39.61 6.79
N SER A 47 19.46 40.52 6.92
CA SER A 47 18.13 40.37 6.29
C SER A 47 18.20 40.49 4.76
N ARG A 48 19.08 41.33 4.23
CA ARG A 48 19.37 41.43 2.78
C ARG A 48 20.05 40.16 2.27
N LEU A 49 21.00 39.59 3.02
CA LEU A 49 21.63 38.31 2.71
C LEU A 49 20.65 37.16 2.74
N LYS A 50 19.66 37.17 3.66
CA LYS A 50 18.54 36.18 3.69
C LYS A 50 17.61 36.32 2.48
N ARG A 51 17.44 37.52 1.91
CA ARG A 51 16.62 37.73 0.70
C ARG A 51 17.26 37.16 -0.57
N ASP A 52 18.56 37.00 -0.62
CA ASP A 52 19.27 36.39 -1.75
C ASP A 52 19.46 34.86 -1.57
N SER A 53 18.94 34.28 -0.51
CA SER A 53 18.96 32.82 -0.32
C SER A 53 17.82 32.17 -1.06
N VAL A 54 18.17 31.22 -1.91
CA VAL A 54 17.22 30.37 -2.63
C VAL A 54 17.07 29.06 -1.87
N SER A 55 15.84 28.72 -1.48
CA SER A 55 15.54 27.41 -0.90
C SER A 55 15.72 26.33 -1.96
N VAL A 56 16.39 25.23 -1.59
CA VAL A 56 16.52 24.01 -2.41
C VAL A 56 15.65 22.95 -1.78
N LYS A 57 14.67 22.50 -2.55
CA LYS A 57 13.74 21.47 -2.08
C LYS A 57 14.43 20.11 -2.01
N PRO A 58 14.18 19.33 -0.94
CA PRO A 58 14.60 17.95 -0.86
C PRO A 58 13.75 17.06 -1.76
N ASN A 59 14.22 15.85 -2.05
CA ASN A 59 13.42 14.81 -2.65
C ASN A 59 12.46 14.25 -1.60
N ARG A 60 11.19 14.16 -1.96
CA ARG A 60 10.18 13.53 -1.11
C ARG A 60 10.35 12.02 -1.13
N GLY A 61 10.37 11.38 0.05
CA GLY A 61 10.48 9.93 0.20
C GLY A 61 9.35 9.16 -0.49
N ASN A 62 9.59 7.90 -0.79
CA ASN A 62 8.66 7.02 -1.45
C ASN A 62 7.66 6.38 -0.46
N ILE A 63 6.50 5.96 -0.96
CA ILE A 63 5.58 5.08 -0.25
C ILE A 63 5.60 3.74 -0.95
N LEU A 64 5.96 2.69 -0.21
CA LEU A 64 6.08 1.33 -0.70
C LEU A 64 5.01 0.43 -0.06
N SER A 65 4.63 -0.61 -0.76
CA SER A 65 3.79 -1.70 -0.24
C SER A 65 4.58 -2.58 0.73
N CYS A 66 3.92 -3.55 1.35
CA CYS A 66 4.57 -4.46 2.31
C CYS A 66 5.65 -5.35 1.68
N ASP A 67 5.57 -5.58 0.37
CA ASP A 67 6.53 -6.34 -0.45
C ASP A 67 7.51 -5.43 -1.23
N GLY A 68 7.56 -4.14 -0.91
CA GLY A 68 8.53 -3.18 -1.44
C GLY A 68 8.19 -2.61 -2.82
N GLN A 69 6.98 -2.79 -3.34
CA GLN A 69 6.56 -2.18 -4.60
C GLN A 69 6.25 -0.69 -4.41
N LEU A 70 6.62 0.14 -5.38
CA LEU A 70 6.39 1.59 -5.34
C LEU A 70 4.91 1.94 -5.50
N MET A 71 4.27 2.41 -4.44
CA MET A 71 2.88 2.91 -4.48
C MET A 71 2.80 4.41 -4.81
N ALA A 72 3.75 5.20 -4.30
CA ALA A 72 3.90 6.60 -4.67
C ALA A 72 5.38 7.00 -4.66
N SER A 73 5.83 7.67 -5.72
CA SER A 73 7.20 8.14 -5.89
C SER A 73 7.22 9.53 -6.52
N SER A 74 8.26 10.31 -6.24
CA SER A 74 8.47 11.63 -6.82
C SER A 74 9.39 11.50 -8.03
N ILE A 75 8.90 11.97 -9.18
CA ILE A 75 9.64 11.97 -10.45
C ILE A 75 9.84 13.43 -10.87
N PRO A 76 11.06 13.83 -11.27
CA PRO A 76 11.29 15.19 -11.76
C PRO A 76 10.54 15.43 -13.07
N GLU A 77 9.80 16.51 -13.13
CA GLU A 77 9.17 17.06 -14.33
C GLU A 77 9.73 18.45 -14.58
N TYR A 78 9.81 18.84 -15.84
CA TYR A 78 10.44 20.08 -16.26
C TYR A 78 9.47 20.99 -17.00
N LYS A 79 9.46 22.27 -16.63
CA LYS A 79 8.86 23.33 -17.44
C LYS A 79 9.98 24.05 -18.18
N ILE A 80 9.87 24.17 -19.49
CA ILE A 80 10.91 24.66 -20.37
C ILE A 80 10.58 26.06 -20.87
N TYR A 81 11.57 26.92 -20.82
CA TYR A 81 11.46 28.33 -21.15
C TYR A 81 12.59 28.81 -22.05
N MET A 82 12.32 29.91 -22.75
CA MET A 82 13.30 30.64 -23.55
C MET A 82 13.45 32.07 -23.03
N ASP A 83 14.67 32.46 -22.71
CA ASP A 83 15.06 33.85 -22.45
C ASP A 83 15.56 34.48 -23.76
N PHE A 84 14.75 35.37 -24.35
CA PHE A 84 15.10 36.04 -25.58
C PHE A 84 16.10 37.22 -25.39
N VAL A 85 16.32 37.67 -24.18
CA VAL A 85 17.29 38.75 -23.85
C VAL A 85 18.71 38.21 -23.61
N ALA A 86 18.83 36.97 -23.11
CA ALA A 86 20.14 36.36 -22.86
C ALA A 86 20.90 36.13 -24.17
N GLY A 87 22.24 36.22 -24.15
CA GLY A 87 23.13 35.88 -25.25
C GLY A 87 23.33 36.98 -26.34
N GLY A 88 22.56 38.07 -26.31
CA GLY A 88 22.70 39.21 -27.20
C GLY A 88 22.62 38.87 -28.69
N GLU A 89 23.20 39.74 -29.56
CA GLU A 89 23.14 39.65 -31.03
C GLU A 89 23.65 38.31 -31.60
N LYS A 90 24.66 37.69 -30.98
CA LYS A 90 25.23 36.41 -31.43
C LYS A 90 24.19 35.24 -31.31
N LYS A 91 23.40 35.26 -30.24
CA LYS A 91 22.31 34.29 -30.09
C LYS A 91 21.20 34.55 -31.08
N ASP A 92 20.84 35.81 -31.28
CA ASP A 92 19.74 36.16 -32.19
C ASP A 92 20.05 35.81 -33.63
N SER A 93 21.28 35.94 -34.07
CA SER A 93 21.74 35.49 -35.39
C SER A 93 21.71 33.97 -35.47
N LEU A 94 22.20 33.24 -34.48
CA LEU A 94 22.15 31.78 -34.43
C LEU A 94 20.71 31.24 -34.36
N LEU A 95 19.82 31.90 -33.60
CA LEU A 95 18.43 31.53 -33.50
C LEU A 95 17.72 31.70 -34.84
N THR A 96 18.00 32.79 -35.58
CA THR A 96 17.43 33.03 -36.91
C THR A 96 17.87 31.97 -37.91
N VAL A 97 19.17 31.64 -37.95
CA VAL A 97 19.72 30.62 -38.88
C VAL A 97 19.22 29.20 -38.56
N LYS A 98 18.99 28.88 -37.27
CA LYS A 98 18.59 27.52 -36.83
C LYS A 98 17.10 27.39 -36.51
N MET A 99 16.28 28.41 -36.74
CA MET A 99 14.87 28.43 -36.38
C MET A 99 14.10 27.24 -36.97
N ASP A 100 14.33 26.92 -38.24
CA ASP A 100 13.66 25.79 -38.91
C ASP A 100 14.03 24.46 -38.27
N SER A 101 15.31 24.24 -37.99
CA SER A 101 15.76 23.02 -37.33
C SER A 101 15.19 22.88 -35.92
N ILE A 102 15.04 24.01 -35.19
CA ILE A 102 14.43 24.01 -33.84
C ILE A 102 12.94 23.69 -33.94
N CYS A 103 12.22 24.36 -34.84
CA CYS A 103 10.77 24.16 -35.01
C CYS A 103 10.42 22.75 -35.52
N MET A 104 11.21 22.19 -36.44
CA MET A 104 11.08 20.80 -36.88
C MET A 104 11.37 19.82 -35.74
N GLY A 105 12.43 20.05 -34.95
CA GLY A 105 12.75 19.25 -33.80
C GLY A 105 11.67 19.31 -32.72
N LEU A 106 11.14 20.49 -32.43
CA LEU A 106 10.01 20.65 -31.49
C LEU A 106 8.73 19.97 -32.00
N ASN A 107 8.45 20.03 -33.30
CA ASN A 107 7.30 19.31 -33.90
C ASN A 107 7.47 17.78 -33.81
N HIS A 108 8.70 17.28 -34.02
CA HIS A 108 9.01 15.85 -33.84
C HIS A 108 8.77 15.39 -32.41
N ILE A 109 9.21 16.17 -31.42
CA ILE A 109 9.06 15.88 -29.98
C ILE A 109 7.59 16.07 -29.52
N PHE A 110 6.92 17.11 -30.06
CA PHE A 110 5.54 17.47 -29.73
C PHE A 110 4.64 17.50 -30.97
N PRO A 111 4.20 16.34 -31.49
CA PRO A 111 3.45 16.24 -32.76
C PRO A 111 2.10 16.97 -32.77
N SER A 112 1.59 17.36 -31.60
CA SER A 112 0.31 18.09 -31.47
C SER A 112 0.36 19.54 -31.91
N LYS A 113 1.56 20.09 -32.21
CA LYS A 113 1.75 21.43 -32.79
C LYS A 113 2.64 21.35 -34.03
N SER A 114 2.25 22.04 -35.09
CA SER A 114 3.04 22.12 -36.32
C SER A 114 4.32 22.95 -36.16
N ALA A 115 5.30 22.72 -37.02
CA ALA A 115 6.55 23.51 -37.01
C ALA A 115 6.27 25.02 -37.21
N ASP A 116 5.28 25.38 -38.02
CA ASP A 116 4.88 26.79 -38.26
C ASP A 116 4.23 27.44 -37.02
N GLU A 117 3.46 26.68 -36.26
CA GLU A 117 2.91 27.16 -34.98
C GLU A 117 4.01 27.38 -33.93
N PHE A 118 5.02 26.50 -33.85
CA PHE A 118 6.19 26.73 -33.01
C PHE A 118 6.99 27.95 -33.45
N ARG A 119 7.15 28.14 -34.76
CA ARG A 119 7.80 29.33 -35.31
C ARG A 119 7.12 30.61 -34.86
N LYS A 120 5.80 30.72 -35.11
CA LYS A 120 4.99 31.89 -34.73
C LYS A 120 5.10 32.15 -33.21
N HIS A 121 5.02 31.09 -32.42
CA HIS A 121 5.12 31.18 -30.95
C HIS A 121 6.50 31.70 -30.48
N LEU A 122 7.59 31.20 -31.04
CA LEU A 122 8.94 31.63 -30.68
C LEU A 122 9.22 33.04 -31.18
N GLU A 123 8.76 33.43 -32.39
CA GLU A 123 8.87 34.78 -32.91
C GLU A 123 8.07 35.80 -32.09
N GLU A 124 6.91 35.44 -31.60
CA GLU A 124 6.11 36.27 -30.70
C GLU A 124 6.87 36.54 -29.38
N GLY A 125 7.46 35.50 -28.77
CA GLY A 125 8.32 35.65 -27.58
C GLY A 125 9.51 36.51 -27.83
N ARG A 126 10.14 36.40 -29.03
CA ARG A 126 11.28 37.24 -29.45
C ARG A 126 10.88 38.70 -29.63
N LYS A 127 9.74 38.98 -30.28
CA LYS A 127 9.22 40.36 -30.43
C LYS A 127 8.93 41.01 -29.09
N LYS A 128 8.45 40.25 -28.10
CA LYS A 128 8.18 40.72 -26.73
C LYS A 128 9.43 40.82 -25.86
N GLN A 129 10.61 40.42 -26.35
CA GLN A 129 11.85 40.34 -25.56
C GLN A 129 11.63 39.66 -24.20
N ALA A 130 10.85 38.57 -24.20
CA ALA A 130 10.46 37.90 -22.99
C ALA A 130 11.63 37.11 -22.39
N ARG A 131 11.84 37.20 -21.07
CA ARG A 131 12.89 36.45 -20.35
C ARG A 131 12.45 35.04 -19.92
N ASN A 132 11.14 34.84 -19.71
CA ASN A 132 10.53 33.56 -19.31
C ASN A 132 9.42 33.17 -20.27
N TRP A 133 9.75 32.95 -21.55
CA TRP A 133 8.77 32.54 -22.54
C TRP A 133 8.61 31.03 -22.54
N PRO A 134 7.42 30.48 -22.21
CA PRO A 134 7.23 29.03 -22.15
C PRO A 134 7.29 28.44 -23.57
N ILE A 135 8.20 27.53 -23.82
CA ILE A 135 8.30 26.81 -25.10
C ILE A 135 7.14 25.83 -25.24
N TRP A 136 6.81 25.17 -24.13
CA TRP A 136 5.69 24.22 -24.04
C TRP A 136 4.82 24.53 -22.80
N PRO A 137 3.48 24.50 -22.93
CA PRO A 137 2.59 24.91 -21.83
C PRO A 137 2.52 23.91 -20.68
N LYS A 138 2.77 22.60 -20.98
CA LYS A 138 2.71 21.52 -20.01
C LYS A 138 4.11 21.19 -19.47
N ARG A 139 4.16 20.49 -18.32
CA ARG A 139 5.38 19.89 -17.82
C ARG A 139 5.77 18.69 -18.67
N ILE A 140 7.04 18.41 -18.81
CA ILE A 140 7.62 17.30 -19.56
C ILE A 140 8.48 16.44 -18.65
N ASP A 141 8.64 15.18 -18.99
CA ASP A 141 9.53 14.25 -18.30
C ASP A 141 11.00 14.50 -18.64
N TYR A 142 11.90 13.80 -17.94
CA TYR A 142 13.35 13.94 -18.10
C TYR A 142 13.82 13.55 -19.51
N ASN A 143 13.26 12.49 -20.11
CA ASN A 143 13.66 12.05 -21.45
C ASN A 143 13.33 13.11 -22.49
N THR A 144 12.09 13.57 -22.50
CA THR A 144 11.63 14.65 -23.38
C THR A 144 12.44 15.95 -23.13
N TYR A 145 12.79 16.27 -21.88
CA TYR A 145 13.66 17.40 -21.58
C TYR A 145 15.05 17.24 -22.20
N CYS A 146 15.66 16.07 -22.13
CA CYS A 146 16.94 15.79 -22.75
C CYS A 146 16.89 15.93 -24.28
N GLU A 147 15.83 15.47 -24.93
CA GLU A 147 15.60 15.61 -26.36
C GLU A 147 15.48 17.09 -26.76
N VAL A 148 14.67 17.87 -26.04
CA VAL A 148 14.53 19.31 -26.28
C VAL A 148 15.85 20.02 -26.07
N LYS A 149 16.58 19.70 -25.01
CA LYS A 149 17.87 20.30 -24.70
C LYS A 149 18.95 20.00 -25.76
N ALA A 150 18.85 18.90 -26.46
CA ALA A 150 19.77 18.52 -27.54
C ALA A 150 19.58 19.36 -28.82
N LEU A 151 18.46 20.08 -28.96
CA LEU A 151 18.18 20.90 -30.13
C LEU A 151 19.21 22.04 -30.33
N PRO A 152 19.42 22.49 -31.57
CA PRO A 152 20.28 23.62 -31.86
C PRO A 152 19.91 24.84 -31.01
N VAL A 153 20.91 25.61 -30.57
CA VAL A 153 20.77 26.74 -29.63
C VAL A 153 20.42 26.33 -28.20
N PHE A 154 19.48 25.40 -27.99
CA PHE A 154 19.05 24.93 -26.65
C PHE A 154 20.15 24.14 -25.94
N LYS A 155 21.02 23.45 -26.69
CA LYS A 155 22.20 22.77 -26.11
C LYS A 155 23.29 23.73 -25.55
N LEU A 156 23.21 25.01 -25.87
CA LEU A 156 24.13 26.00 -25.31
C LEU A 156 23.80 26.29 -23.84
N SER A 157 24.73 26.87 -23.11
CA SER A 157 24.44 27.32 -21.73
C SER A 157 23.30 28.35 -21.73
N SER A 158 22.53 28.41 -20.66
CA SER A 158 21.40 29.33 -20.52
C SER A 158 21.74 30.78 -20.77
N TYR A 159 22.98 31.20 -20.44
CA TYR A 159 23.48 32.55 -20.71
C TYR A 159 23.78 32.80 -22.18
N LYS A 160 24.15 31.77 -22.96
CA LYS A 160 24.47 31.89 -24.39
C LYS A 160 23.31 31.56 -25.30
N GLY A 161 22.53 30.55 -24.94
CA GLY A 161 21.40 30.01 -25.72
C GLY A 161 20.04 30.53 -25.27
N GLY A 162 19.89 30.98 -24.05
CA GLY A 162 18.64 31.46 -23.46
C GLY A 162 17.69 30.33 -23.00
N PHE A 163 17.95 29.08 -23.36
CA PHE A 163 17.14 27.95 -22.91
C PHE A 163 17.38 27.66 -21.44
N HIS A 164 16.32 27.60 -20.67
CA HIS A 164 16.37 27.22 -19.27
C HIS A 164 15.11 26.43 -18.88
N CYS A 165 15.17 25.72 -17.78
CA CYS A 165 14.07 24.94 -17.26
C CYS A 165 13.85 25.23 -15.78
N GLU A 166 12.65 24.98 -15.34
CA GLU A 166 12.24 24.93 -13.94
C GLU A 166 11.87 23.50 -13.62
N GLU A 167 12.50 22.92 -12.59
CA GLU A 167 12.29 21.55 -12.16
C GLU A 167 11.17 21.50 -11.12
N PHE A 168 10.29 20.53 -11.29
CA PHE A 168 9.18 20.25 -10.38
C PHE A 168 9.20 18.76 -10.01
N ASN A 169 9.06 18.46 -8.76
CA ASN A 169 8.83 17.09 -8.32
C ASN A 169 7.35 16.74 -8.47
N SER A 170 7.04 15.88 -9.44
CA SER A 170 5.68 15.35 -9.66
C SER A 170 5.50 14.05 -8.91
N ARG A 171 4.43 13.98 -8.10
CA ARG A 171 4.11 12.76 -7.36
C ARG A 171 3.40 11.78 -8.28
N ARG A 172 4.01 10.67 -8.61
CA ARG A 172 3.47 9.61 -9.46
C ARG A 172 3.09 8.39 -8.65
N ARG A 173 2.00 7.75 -9.05
CA ARG A 173 1.52 6.48 -8.52
C ARG A 173 1.56 5.44 -9.64
N PRO A 174 2.50 4.48 -9.59
CA PRO A 174 2.64 3.47 -10.66
C PRO A 174 1.38 2.62 -10.84
N PHE A 175 0.64 2.34 -9.74
CA PHE A 175 -0.61 1.59 -9.76
C PHE A 175 -1.87 2.46 -9.98
N GLY A 176 -1.71 3.68 -10.47
CA GLY A 176 -2.82 4.57 -10.82
C GLY A 176 -3.71 4.95 -9.63
N SER A 177 -4.98 4.54 -9.65
CA SER A 177 -5.98 4.85 -8.62
C SER A 177 -6.00 3.86 -7.45
N LEU A 178 -5.20 2.79 -7.50
CA LEU A 178 -5.19 1.73 -6.47
C LEU A 178 -4.88 2.31 -5.08
N ALA A 179 -5.76 2.06 -4.10
CA ALA A 179 -5.67 2.57 -2.74
C ALA A 179 -5.46 4.09 -2.64
N GLN A 180 -6.00 4.85 -3.60
CA GLN A 180 -5.72 6.28 -3.76
C GLN A 180 -5.99 7.09 -2.50
N ARG A 181 -7.08 6.83 -1.79
CA ARG A 181 -7.45 7.59 -0.60
C ARG A 181 -6.71 7.14 0.66
N THR A 182 -6.21 5.93 0.66
CA THR A 182 -5.37 5.40 1.74
C THR A 182 -3.94 5.89 1.59
N VAL A 183 -3.33 5.72 0.43
CA VAL A 183 -1.99 6.27 0.13
C VAL A 183 -2.02 7.79 0.20
N GLY A 184 -2.98 8.41 -0.45
CA GLY A 184 -3.20 9.84 -0.40
C GLY A 184 -2.82 10.57 -1.68
N ASP A 185 -3.09 11.88 -1.67
CA ASP A 185 -2.85 12.80 -2.77
C ASP A 185 -2.09 14.04 -2.33
N MET A 186 -1.43 14.68 -3.31
CA MET A 186 -0.78 15.98 -3.17
C MET A 186 -1.60 17.07 -3.87
N PHE A 187 -1.51 18.31 -3.38
CA PHE A 187 -1.94 19.48 -4.14
C PHE A 187 -0.92 19.75 -5.26
N GLY A 188 -1.27 19.45 -6.50
CA GLY A 188 -0.35 19.41 -7.63
C GLY A 188 0.52 20.65 -7.86
N ALA A 189 0.12 21.84 -7.36
CA ALA A 189 0.87 23.08 -7.54
C ALA A 189 1.78 23.44 -6.36
N LYS A 190 1.59 22.87 -5.17
CA LYS A 190 2.20 23.38 -3.93
C LYS A 190 3.04 22.34 -3.18
N ASP A 191 3.28 21.17 -3.70
CA ASP A 191 4.02 20.09 -3.01
C ASP A 191 3.54 19.89 -1.54
N THR A 192 2.23 19.99 -1.35
CA THR A 192 1.57 19.89 -0.05
C THR A 192 0.68 18.66 -0.03
N ALA A 193 0.84 17.82 0.97
CA ALA A 193 0.03 16.64 1.14
C ALA A 193 -1.44 17.00 1.44
N ARG A 194 -2.38 16.27 0.83
CA ARG A 194 -3.81 16.55 0.91
C ARG A 194 -4.56 15.59 1.82
N CYS A 195 -4.28 14.32 1.75
CA CYS A 195 -4.99 13.27 2.48
C CYS A 195 -4.16 11.98 2.59
N GLY A 196 -4.69 10.98 3.28
CA GLY A 196 -4.12 9.64 3.40
C GLY A 196 -2.79 9.61 4.15
N LEU A 197 -1.98 8.60 3.85
CA LEU A 197 -0.65 8.43 4.44
C LEU A 197 0.31 9.55 4.02
N GLU A 198 0.14 10.12 2.82
CA GLU A 198 0.89 11.30 2.37
C GLU A 198 0.78 12.45 3.38
N LEU A 199 -0.44 12.72 3.88
CA LEU A 199 -0.67 13.78 4.86
C LEU A 199 -0.25 13.35 6.27
N ALA A 200 -0.58 12.13 6.66
CA ALA A 200 -0.30 11.63 8.02
C ALA A 200 1.20 11.58 8.34
N TYR A 201 2.02 11.29 7.33
CA TYR A 201 3.47 11.14 7.46
C TYR A 201 4.24 12.19 6.65
N ASP A 202 3.61 13.33 6.36
CA ASP A 202 4.21 14.40 5.56
C ASP A 202 5.55 14.89 6.12
N SER A 203 5.68 15.01 7.44
CA SER A 203 6.93 15.43 8.10
C SER A 203 8.10 14.46 7.86
N ILE A 204 7.80 13.16 7.69
CA ILE A 204 8.80 12.12 7.42
C ILE A 204 9.14 12.08 5.93
N LEU A 205 8.10 12.18 5.08
CA LEU A 205 8.23 12.10 3.63
C LEU A 205 8.86 13.35 3.02
N ARG A 206 8.56 14.54 3.55
CA ARG A 206 8.94 15.82 2.95
C ARG A 206 10.43 16.09 2.98
N GLY A 207 11.15 15.63 4.03
CA GLY A 207 12.54 16.00 4.26
C GLY A 207 12.70 17.43 4.78
N THR A 208 13.93 17.96 4.68
CA THR A 208 14.26 19.30 5.16
C THR A 208 14.89 20.12 4.03
N GLU A 209 14.35 21.31 3.80
CA GLU A 209 14.85 22.20 2.76
C GLU A 209 16.28 22.65 3.02
N GLY A 210 17.08 22.70 1.96
CA GLY A 210 18.40 23.30 1.94
C GLY A 210 18.35 24.79 1.61
N LEU A 211 19.47 25.48 1.81
CA LEU A 211 19.63 26.88 1.49
C LEU A 211 20.87 27.09 0.60
N THR A 212 20.69 27.80 -0.50
CA THR A 212 21.78 28.22 -1.37
C THR A 212 21.82 29.74 -1.43
N HIS A 213 23.02 30.33 -1.36
CA HIS A 213 23.21 31.75 -1.60
C HIS A 213 23.68 31.99 -3.04
N ARG A 214 22.96 32.85 -3.73
CA ARG A 214 23.37 33.32 -5.05
C ARG A 214 24.43 34.39 -4.91
N ARG A 215 25.71 34.04 -5.16
CA ARG A 215 26.83 34.99 -5.14
C ARG A 215 27.42 35.21 -6.53
N LYS A 216 27.79 36.46 -6.81
CA LYS A 216 28.52 36.81 -8.03
C LYS A 216 30.00 36.55 -7.79
N ILE A 217 30.58 35.59 -8.50
CA ILE A 217 32.00 35.25 -8.47
C ILE A 217 32.54 35.43 -9.88
N LEU A 218 33.55 36.26 -10.05
CA LEU A 218 34.20 36.54 -11.35
C LEU A 218 33.19 36.81 -12.49
N ASN A 219 32.26 37.73 -12.28
CA ASN A 219 31.20 38.10 -13.22
C ASN A 219 30.14 36.98 -13.53
N LYS A 220 30.12 35.85 -12.82
CA LYS A 220 29.08 34.81 -12.90
C LYS A 220 28.35 34.70 -11.57
N TYR A 221 27.02 34.55 -11.63
CA TYR A 221 26.25 34.20 -10.45
C TYR A 221 26.36 32.69 -10.25
N MET A 222 26.84 32.28 -9.07
CA MET A 222 26.92 30.87 -8.66
C MET A 222 26.06 30.69 -7.41
N ASN A 223 25.31 29.58 -7.39
CA ASN A 223 24.61 29.15 -6.20
C ASN A 223 25.58 28.38 -5.31
N ILE A 224 25.91 28.94 -4.17
CA ILE A 224 26.80 28.32 -3.18
C ILE A 224 25.89 27.65 -2.14
N PRO A 225 25.93 26.32 -1.94
CA PRO A 225 25.15 25.66 -0.91
C PRO A 225 25.63 26.13 0.47
N VAL A 226 24.73 26.63 1.28
CA VAL A 226 24.95 26.99 2.69
C VAL A 226 24.49 25.85 3.60
N LEU A 227 23.35 25.26 3.25
CA LEU A 227 22.82 24.09 3.90
C LEU A 227 22.33 23.11 2.81
N ALA A 228 22.86 21.91 2.82
CA ALA A 228 22.40 20.87 1.90
C ALA A 228 20.97 20.44 2.25
N PRO A 229 20.09 20.22 1.27
CA PRO A 229 18.78 19.64 1.54
C PRO A 229 18.95 18.22 2.09
N VAL A 230 18.07 17.83 3.02
CA VAL A 230 18.00 16.46 3.54
C VAL A 230 16.77 15.80 2.96
N ASP A 231 16.97 14.79 2.12
CA ASP A 231 15.87 14.04 1.50
C ASP A 231 14.97 13.38 2.54
N GLY A 232 13.70 13.24 2.18
CA GLY A 232 12.71 12.55 2.99
C GLY A 232 13.00 11.06 3.12
N CYS A 233 12.39 10.43 4.12
CA CYS A 233 12.50 9.00 4.34
C CYS A 233 11.39 8.27 3.59
N ASP A 234 11.68 7.05 3.14
CA ASP A 234 10.70 6.15 2.54
C ASP A 234 9.84 5.49 3.62
N ILE A 235 8.59 5.22 3.30
CA ILE A 235 7.64 4.53 4.18
C ILE A 235 7.27 3.18 3.56
N ILE A 236 7.43 2.11 4.34
CA ILE A 236 6.91 0.78 4.02
C ILE A 236 5.54 0.64 4.66
N THR A 237 4.50 0.52 3.84
CA THR A 237 3.13 0.31 4.31
C THR A 237 2.88 -1.15 4.65
N THR A 238 1.72 -1.44 5.24
CA THR A 238 1.24 -2.81 5.45
C THR A 238 0.40 -3.32 4.27
N ILE A 239 0.09 -2.45 3.31
CA ILE A 239 -0.75 -2.76 2.15
C ILE A 239 -0.03 -3.76 1.24
N ASP A 240 -0.72 -4.82 0.86
CA ASP A 240 -0.33 -5.76 -0.18
C ASP A 240 -1.03 -5.36 -1.48
N VAL A 241 -0.24 -5.01 -2.51
CA VAL A 241 -0.78 -4.53 -3.80
C VAL A 241 -1.70 -5.56 -4.44
N GLY A 242 -1.36 -6.83 -4.32
CA GLY A 242 -2.16 -7.86 -4.94
C GLY A 242 -3.44 -8.20 -4.17
N ILE A 243 -3.47 -8.08 -2.84
CA ILE A 243 -4.70 -8.20 -2.04
C ILE A 243 -5.58 -6.97 -2.28
N GLN A 244 -4.98 -5.80 -2.37
CA GLN A 244 -5.68 -4.54 -2.67
C GLN A 244 -6.36 -4.59 -4.05
N ASP A 245 -5.64 -5.01 -5.09
CA ASP A 245 -6.16 -5.14 -6.45
C ASP A 245 -7.27 -6.21 -6.55
N LEU A 246 -7.09 -7.35 -5.88
CA LEU A 246 -8.10 -8.39 -5.79
C LEU A 246 -9.39 -7.87 -5.12
N ALA A 247 -9.25 -7.17 -3.99
CA ALA A 247 -10.40 -6.63 -3.26
C ALA A 247 -11.12 -5.52 -4.06
N GLU A 248 -10.36 -4.69 -4.76
CA GLU A 248 -10.90 -3.63 -5.60
C GLU A 248 -11.70 -4.19 -6.77
N ARG A 249 -11.14 -5.17 -7.50
CA ARG A 249 -11.84 -5.83 -8.62
C ARG A 249 -13.10 -6.54 -8.15
N ALA A 250 -13.01 -7.35 -7.10
CA ALA A 250 -14.16 -8.08 -6.58
C ALA A 250 -15.31 -7.15 -6.14
N LEU A 251 -14.96 -6.01 -5.52
CA LEU A 251 -15.95 -5.01 -5.11
C LEU A 251 -16.57 -4.28 -6.32
N ILE A 252 -15.77 -3.84 -7.29
CA ILE A 252 -16.26 -3.13 -8.48
C ILE A 252 -17.15 -4.04 -9.33
N GLU A 253 -16.78 -5.30 -9.50
CA GLU A 253 -17.58 -6.30 -10.23
C GLU A 253 -18.98 -6.43 -9.64
N GLU A 254 -19.09 -6.60 -8.34
CA GLU A 254 -20.38 -6.69 -7.65
C GLU A 254 -21.17 -5.36 -7.69
N LEU A 255 -20.49 -4.21 -7.53
CA LEU A 255 -21.14 -2.91 -7.60
C LEU A 255 -21.73 -2.61 -8.99
N LYS A 256 -21.10 -3.13 -10.06
CA LYS A 256 -21.56 -3.00 -11.45
C LYS A 256 -22.63 -4.02 -11.82
N ASP A 257 -22.86 -5.05 -11.01
CA ASP A 257 -23.87 -6.07 -11.29
C ASP A 257 -25.26 -5.43 -11.45
N PRO A 258 -26.02 -5.75 -12.53
CA PRO A 258 -27.34 -5.19 -12.79
C PRO A 258 -28.37 -5.43 -11.68
N GLN A 259 -28.19 -6.43 -10.83
CA GLN A 259 -29.08 -6.69 -9.69
C GLN A 259 -28.69 -5.90 -8.45
N VAL A 260 -27.44 -5.43 -8.38
CA VAL A 260 -26.92 -4.67 -7.24
C VAL A 260 -27.07 -3.18 -7.45
N HIS A 261 -26.57 -2.63 -8.56
CA HIS A 261 -26.53 -1.18 -8.84
C HIS A 261 -26.07 -0.40 -7.61
N GLY A 262 -24.87 -0.72 -7.11
CA GLY A 262 -24.34 -0.11 -5.89
C GLY A 262 -24.03 1.37 -6.07
N ASP A 263 -24.31 2.19 -5.06
CA ASP A 263 -23.97 3.62 -5.04
C ASP A 263 -22.55 3.83 -4.50
N ALA A 264 -22.15 3.03 -3.51
CA ALA A 264 -20.82 3.04 -2.94
C ALA A 264 -20.47 1.68 -2.32
N GLY A 265 -19.18 1.41 -2.18
CA GLY A 265 -18.69 0.18 -1.53
C GLY A 265 -17.39 0.38 -0.78
N VAL A 266 -17.20 -0.42 0.25
CA VAL A 266 -15.99 -0.50 1.06
C VAL A 266 -15.60 -1.96 1.21
N ALA A 267 -14.30 -2.28 1.06
CA ALA A 267 -13.75 -3.56 1.45
C ALA A 267 -12.45 -3.32 2.24
N ILE A 268 -12.32 -3.97 3.40
CA ILE A 268 -11.13 -3.89 4.24
C ILE A 268 -10.67 -5.30 4.54
N VAL A 269 -9.39 -5.58 4.33
CA VAL A 269 -8.74 -6.84 4.71
C VAL A 269 -7.66 -6.53 5.74
N MET A 270 -7.70 -7.24 6.87
CA MET A 270 -6.79 -7.01 7.98
C MET A 270 -6.18 -8.33 8.44
N GLU A 271 -4.89 -8.37 8.68
CA GLU A 271 -4.21 -9.54 9.22
C GLU A 271 -4.56 -9.72 10.70
N VAL A 272 -4.89 -10.95 11.10
CA VAL A 272 -5.42 -11.23 12.45
C VAL A 272 -4.36 -11.00 13.53
N ALA A 273 -3.17 -11.53 13.34
CA ALA A 273 -2.12 -11.53 14.35
C ALA A 273 -1.52 -10.14 14.64
N THR A 274 -1.42 -9.30 13.61
CA THR A 274 -0.67 -8.03 13.68
C THR A 274 -1.55 -6.80 13.67
N GLY A 275 -2.77 -6.90 13.14
CA GLY A 275 -3.62 -5.75 12.86
C GLY A 275 -3.25 -5.01 11.58
N ASP A 276 -2.38 -5.57 10.74
CA ASP A 276 -1.97 -4.96 9.48
C ASP A 276 -3.14 -4.84 8.51
N VAL A 277 -3.40 -3.64 8.05
CA VAL A 277 -4.36 -3.41 6.96
C VAL A 277 -3.68 -3.77 5.65
N LYS A 278 -4.06 -4.94 5.09
CA LYS A 278 -3.49 -5.44 3.82
C LYS A 278 -4.19 -4.84 2.61
N ALA A 279 -5.47 -4.49 2.74
CA ALA A 279 -6.23 -3.78 1.73
C ALA A 279 -7.28 -2.86 2.36
N MET A 280 -7.50 -1.71 1.72
CA MET A 280 -8.57 -0.77 2.07
C MET A 280 -9.09 -0.12 0.80
N VAL A 281 -10.25 -0.54 0.36
CA VAL A 281 -10.92 -0.13 -0.87
C VAL A 281 -12.12 0.76 -0.54
N ASN A 282 -12.27 1.85 -1.27
CA ASN A 282 -13.36 2.83 -1.06
C ASN A 282 -13.91 3.28 -2.42
N MET A 283 -14.96 2.65 -2.90
CA MET A 283 -15.54 2.96 -4.20
C MET A 283 -16.83 3.78 -4.08
N THR A 284 -16.94 4.81 -4.89
CA THR A 284 -18.15 5.63 -5.03
C THR A 284 -18.48 5.78 -6.50
N LYS A 285 -19.74 5.59 -6.86
CA LYS A 285 -20.25 5.78 -8.22
C LYS A 285 -20.17 7.26 -8.58
N CYS A 286 -19.54 7.57 -9.72
CA CYS A 286 -19.43 8.91 -10.27
C CYS A 286 -20.56 9.19 -11.27
N GLN A 287 -20.71 10.45 -11.70
CA GLN A 287 -21.73 10.86 -12.67
C GLN A 287 -21.59 10.18 -14.05
N ASP A 288 -20.36 9.80 -14.40
CA ASP A 288 -20.07 9.06 -15.64
C ASP A 288 -20.35 7.54 -15.54
N GLY A 289 -20.88 7.09 -14.39
CA GLY A 289 -21.18 5.68 -14.11
C GLY A 289 -19.99 4.86 -13.64
N GLU A 290 -18.77 5.39 -13.67
CA GLU A 290 -17.57 4.71 -13.20
C GLU A 290 -17.40 4.83 -11.68
N TYR A 291 -16.69 3.86 -11.09
CA TYR A 291 -16.40 3.82 -9.66
C TYR A 291 -14.99 4.34 -9.38
N ARG A 292 -14.87 5.29 -8.44
CA ARG A 292 -13.59 5.89 -8.03
C ARG A 292 -13.53 6.10 -6.53
N GLU A 293 -12.32 6.14 -6.00
CA GLU A 293 -12.09 6.53 -4.61
C GLU A 293 -12.20 8.05 -4.44
N ILE A 294 -13.38 8.54 -3.98
CA ILE A 294 -13.63 9.97 -3.73
C ILE A 294 -13.33 10.33 -2.28
N LYS A 295 -13.79 9.49 -1.35
CA LYS A 295 -13.61 9.65 0.11
C LYS A 295 -13.12 8.34 0.71
N ASN A 296 -12.40 8.42 1.83
CA ASN A 296 -12.06 7.23 2.60
C ASN A 296 -13.24 6.83 3.50
N LEU A 297 -14.22 6.14 2.90
CA LEU A 297 -15.45 5.71 3.58
C LEU A 297 -15.16 4.68 4.68
N ALA A 298 -14.10 3.91 4.55
CA ALA A 298 -13.68 2.88 5.50
C ALA A 298 -13.47 3.44 6.92
N VAL A 299 -12.97 4.67 7.02
CA VAL A 299 -12.63 5.32 8.30
C VAL A 299 -13.56 6.48 8.67
N SER A 300 -14.30 7.05 7.70
CA SER A 300 -15.11 8.25 7.91
C SER A 300 -16.62 8.01 7.90
N ASN A 301 -17.09 6.87 7.36
CA ASN A 301 -18.51 6.66 7.14
C ASN A 301 -19.21 6.18 8.43
N LEU A 302 -19.87 7.10 9.10
CA LEU A 302 -20.64 6.83 10.30
C LEU A 302 -22.07 6.42 9.93
N LEU A 303 -22.27 5.13 9.72
CA LEU A 303 -23.58 4.52 9.45
C LEU A 303 -23.97 3.54 10.54
N GLU A 304 -25.25 3.26 10.61
CA GLU A 304 -25.79 2.20 11.45
C GLU A 304 -25.36 0.83 10.88
N PRO A 305 -24.57 0.04 11.63
CA PRO A 305 -23.99 -1.21 11.11
C PRO A 305 -25.04 -2.31 10.89
N GLY A 306 -26.22 -2.18 11.50
CA GLY A 306 -27.26 -3.18 11.44
C GLY A 306 -26.83 -4.53 12.03
N SER A 307 -27.26 -5.61 11.41
CA SER A 307 -27.14 -6.97 11.97
C SER A 307 -25.73 -7.48 12.26
N VAL A 308 -24.66 -6.84 11.74
CA VAL A 308 -23.28 -7.18 12.16
C VAL A 308 -23.02 -6.78 13.62
N PHE A 309 -23.77 -5.82 14.17
CA PHE A 309 -23.72 -5.45 15.58
C PHE A 309 -24.27 -6.50 16.53
N LYS A 310 -25.21 -7.37 16.08
CA LYS A 310 -25.80 -8.44 16.87
C LYS A 310 -24.76 -9.39 17.48
N THR A 311 -23.61 -9.54 16.83
CA THR A 311 -22.46 -10.29 17.34
C THR A 311 -21.98 -9.72 18.67
N ALA A 312 -21.84 -8.39 18.77
CA ALA A 312 -21.45 -7.73 20.01
C ALA A 312 -22.57 -7.83 21.07
N SER A 313 -23.82 -7.68 20.67
CA SER A 313 -24.96 -7.80 21.58
C SER A 313 -25.05 -9.18 22.26
N ILE A 314 -24.96 -10.25 21.50
CA ILE A 314 -25.00 -11.61 22.03
C ILE A 314 -23.71 -11.92 22.80
N MET A 315 -22.56 -11.43 22.36
CA MET A 315 -21.30 -11.56 23.10
C MET A 315 -21.40 -10.98 24.51
N VAL A 316 -22.00 -9.79 24.67
CA VAL A 316 -22.21 -9.16 25.97
C VAL A 316 -23.13 -10.00 26.86
N ALA A 317 -24.24 -10.52 26.33
CA ALA A 317 -25.18 -11.33 27.09
C ALA A 317 -24.56 -12.66 27.56
N LEU A 318 -23.75 -13.31 26.71
CA LEU A 318 -22.99 -14.52 27.06
C LEU A 318 -21.87 -14.24 28.09
N ASP A 319 -21.17 -13.12 27.92
CA ASP A 319 -20.05 -12.75 28.80
C ASP A 319 -20.50 -12.35 30.19
N ASP A 320 -21.64 -11.65 30.30
CA ASP A 320 -22.30 -11.32 31.56
C ASP A 320 -22.93 -12.56 32.23
N GLY A 321 -23.07 -13.67 31.50
CA GLY A 321 -23.66 -14.93 31.97
C GLY A 321 -25.17 -14.85 32.23
N VAL A 322 -25.86 -13.88 31.62
CA VAL A 322 -27.31 -13.75 31.70
C VAL A 322 -28.07 -14.76 30.82
N VAL A 323 -27.39 -15.28 29.82
CA VAL A 323 -27.85 -16.38 28.93
C VAL A 323 -26.70 -17.33 28.62
N ASP A 324 -27.06 -18.53 28.17
CA ASP A 324 -26.14 -19.52 27.60
C ASP A 324 -26.61 -19.99 26.22
N THR A 325 -25.89 -20.93 25.61
CA THR A 325 -26.19 -21.42 24.26
C THR A 325 -27.49 -22.25 24.19
N SER A 326 -28.00 -22.75 25.32
CA SER A 326 -29.26 -23.49 25.41
C SER A 326 -30.46 -22.58 25.56
N TYR A 327 -30.26 -21.32 25.87
CA TYR A 327 -31.34 -20.34 26.03
C TYR A 327 -32.20 -20.26 24.78
N THR A 328 -33.51 -20.37 24.96
CA THR A 328 -34.50 -20.32 23.88
C THR A 328 -35.29 -19.04 23.94
N VAL A 329 -35.65 -18.52 22.79
CA VAL A 329 -36.46 -17.29 22.66
C VAL A 329 -37.58 -17.55 21.63
N ASP A 330 -38.81 -17.19 22.00
CA ASP A 330 -39.92 -17.21 21.07
C ASP A 330 -39.91 -15.97 20.18
N THR A 331 -39.84 -16.16 18.88
CA THR A 331 -39.90 -15.10 17.87
C THR A 331 -41.26 -15.01 17.19
N GLY A 332 -42.19 -15.87 17.61
CA GLY A 332 -43.53 -15.95 17.05
C GLY A 332 -43.54 -16.10 15.53
N CYS A 333 -44.56 -15.58 14.91
CA CYS A 333 -44.72 -15.62 13.44
C CYS A 333 -43.80 -14.60 12.69
N GLY A 334 -42.75 -14.10 13.34
CA GLY A 334 -41.81 -13.17 12.71
C GLY A 334 -42.21 -11.70 12.79
N ILE A 335 -43.23 -11.37 13.58
CA ILE A 335 -43.60 -9.98 13.97
C ILE A 335 -43.80 -9.98 15.48
N TRP A 336 -43.10 -9.07 16.15
CA TRP A 336 -43.21 -8.90 17.60
C TRP A 336 -43.40 -7.43 17.96
N LYS A 337 -44.38 -7.10 18.76
CA LYS A 337 -44.66 -5.71 19.15
C LYS A 337 -43.82 -5.33 20.36
N MET A 338 -42.84 -4.42 20.15
CA MET A 338 -41.98 -3.87 21.20
C MET A 338 -42.30 -2.40 21.39
N TYR A 339 -42.77 -2.04 22.56
CA TYR A 339 -43.10 -0.64 22.96
C TYR A 339 -43.94 0.10 21.90
N GLY A 340 -44.95 -0.60 21.34
CA GLY A 340 -45.86 0.00 20.36
C GLY A 340 -45.38 0.01 18.92
N ARG A 341 -44.14 -0.47 18.65
CA ARG A 341 -43.55 -0.63 17.29
C ARG A 341 -43.37 -2.11 16.94
N ASP A 342 -43.59 -2.44 15.68
CA ASP A 342 -43.34 -3.77 15.18
C ASP A 342 -41.86 -4.02 14.92
N MET A 343 -41.27 -4.99 15.60
CA MET A 343 -40.01 -5.61 15.25
C MET A 343 -40.29 -6.77 14.31
N LYS A 344 -39.60 -6.84 13.17
CA LYS A 344 -39.84 -7.85 12.13
C LYS A 344 -38.59 -8.62 11.78
N ASP A 345 -38.75 -9.94 11.67
CA ASP A 345 -37.77 -10.82 11.07
C ASP A 345 -37.95 -10.86 9.55
N HIS A 346 -36.89 -11.15 8.79
CA HIS A 346 -36.94 -11.11 7.34
C HIS A 346 -37.91 -12.16 6.73
N ASN A 347 -38.22 -13.23 7.47
CA ASN A 347 -39.14 -14.33 7.04
C ASN A 347 -40.57 -14.17 7.58
N TRP A 348 -40.95 -13.00 8.11
CA TRP A 348 -42.28 -12.78 8.70
C TRP A 348 -43.46 -13.14 7.78
N ARG A 349 -43.27 -12.99 6.46
CA ARG A 349 -44.31 -13.41 5.47
C ARG A 349 -44.37 -14.93 5.26
N ARG A 350 -43.39 -15.68 5.82
CA ARG A 350 -43.29 -17.15 5.72
C ARG A 350 -43.53 -17.84 7.06
N GLY A 351 -44.15 -17.17 8.04
CA GLY A 351 -44.51 -17.72 9.32
C GLY A 351 -43.50 -17.60 10.46
N GLY A 352 -42.43 -16.82 10.27
CA GLY A 352 -41.41 -16.56 11.30
C GLY A 352 -40.55 -17.78 11.63
N TYR A 353 -39.85 -17.72 12.76
CA TYR A 353 -38.96 -18.79 13.22
C TYR A 353 -39.50 -19.54 14.45
N GLN A 354 -40.59 -19.09 15.03
CA GLN A 354 -41.17 -19.62 16.25
C GLN A 354 -40.17 -19.61 17.42
N VAL A 355 -40.04 -20.70 18.17
CA VAL A 355 -39.04 -20.79 19.26
C VAL A 355 -37.71 -21.30 18.71
N ILE A 356 -36.64 -20.52 18.93
CA ILE A 356 -35.27 -20.82 18.51
C ILE A 356 -34.28 -20.63 19.66
N ASN A 357 -33.18 -21.37 19.63
CA ASN A 357 -32.11 -21.22 20.60
C ASN A 357 -31.19 -20.01 20.25
N LEU A 358 -30.36 -19.59 21.21
CA LEU A 358 -29.50 -18.44 21.07
C LEU A 358 -28.55 -18.52 19.85
N PRO A 359 -27.82 -19.61 19.58
CA PRO A 359 -27.00 -19.70 18.35
C PRO A 359 -27.83 -19.45 17.10
N ARG A 360 -29.02 -20.05 17.01
CA ARG A 360 -29.90 -19.91 15.85
C ARG A 360 -30.36 -18.47 15.62
N THR A 361 -30.48 -17.64 16.67
CA THR A 361 -30.83 -16.22 16.50
C THR A 361 -29.80 -15.48 15.65
N LEU A 362 -28.51 -15.83 15.79
CA LEU A 362 -27.43 -15.25 14.98
C LEU A 362 -27.34 -15.89 13.60
N GLU A 363 -27.50 -17.21 13.50
CA GLU A 363 -27.42 -17.95 12.23
C GLU A 363 -28.46 -17.45 11.22
N VAL A 364 -29.71 -17.25 11.70
CA VAL A 364 -30.82 -16.73 10.88
C VAL A 364 -30.97 -15.21 10.98
N SER A 365 -30.07 -14.55 11.73
CA SER A 365 -30.09 -13.09 11.93
C SER A 365 -31.46 -12.57 12.41
N SER A 366 -32.14 -13.28 13.33
CA SER A 366 -33.43 -12.83 13.87
C SER A 366 -33.29 -11.49 14.59
N ASN A 367 -34.09 -10.52 14.19
CA ASN A 367 -34.19 -9.23 14.87
C ASN A 367 -34.93 -9.40 16.22
N ILE A 368 -36.02 -10.13 16.18
CA ILE A 368 -36.87 -10.41 17.35
C ILE A 368 -36.08 -11.19 18.39
N GLY A 369 -35.41 -12.27 17.97
CA GLY A 369 -34.63 -13.10 18.89
C GLY A 369 -33.58 -12.32 19.65
N VAL A 370 -32.73 -11.54 18.93
CA VAL A 370 -31.67 -10.75 19.58
C VAL A 370 -32.25 -9.61 20.42
N SER A 371 -33.25 -8.89 19.90
CA SER A 371 -33.82 -7.75 20.64
C SER A 371 -34.55 -8.17 21.91
N ARG A 372 -35.23 -9.32 21.89
CA ARG A 372 -35.86 -9.89 23.10
C ARG A 372 -34.83 -10.33 24.13
N ILE A 373 -33.83 -11.10 23.71
CA ILE A 373 -32.73 -11.52 24.61
C ILE A 373 -32.15 -10.32 25.36
N ILE A 374 -31.85 -9.24 24.64
CA ILE A 374 -31.25 -8.06 25.26
C ILE A 374 -32.25 -7.28 26.09
N ASP A 375 -33.47 -7.06 25.60
CA ASP A 375 -34.50 -6.32 26.31
C ASP A 375 -34.94 -7.03 27.60
N ASP A 376 -35.18 -8.33 27.54
CA ASP A 376 -35.62 -9.15 28.70
C ASP A 376 -34.58 -9.08 29.85
N HIS A 377 -33.28 -8.94 29.57
CA HIS A 377 -32.23 -8.97 30.61
C HIS A 377 -31.66 -7.59 30.97
N TYR A 378 -31.77 -6.59 30.12
CA TYR A 378 -31.11 -5.28 30.33
C TYR A 378 -32.07 -4.09 30.35
N HIS A 379 -33.36 -4.29 30.13
CA HIS A 379 -34.33 -3.19 30.01
C HIS A 379 -34.41 -2.31 31.27
N ASN A 380 -34.21 -2.90 32.45
CA ASN A 380 -34.18 -2.17 33.73
C ASN A 380 -32.88 -1.42 33.99
N ASN A 381 -31.79 -1.85 33.34
CA ASN A 381 -30.45 -1.27 33.44
C ASN A 381 -29.74 -1.28 32.10
N PRO A 382 -30.17 -0.45 31.13
CA PRO A 382 -29.59 -0.40 29.81
C PRO A 382 -28.14 0.10 29.80
N GLU A 383 -27.69 0.82 30.85
CA GLU A 383 -26.30 1.23 31.04
C GLU A 383 -25.37 0.00 31.04
N LYS A 384 -25.74 -1.07 31.73
CA LYS A 384 -24.96 -2.29 31.84
C LYS A 384 -24.72 -2.93 30.46
N PHE A 385 -25.73 -2.94 29.60
CA PHE A 385 -25.59 -3.42 28.23
C PHE A 385 -24.61 -2.54 27.43
N VAL A 386 -24.77 -1.22 27.48
CA VAL A 386 -23.93 -0.29 26.73
C VAL A 386 -22.48 -0.34 27.26
N GLU A 387 -22.27 -0.43 28.57
CA GLU A 387 -20.94 -0.66 29.18
C GLU A 387 -20.32 -1.98 28.69
N GLY A 388 -21.16 -3.03 28.56
CA GLY A 388 -20.76 -4.28 27.92
C GLY A 388 -20.24 -4.08 26.51
N ILE A 389 -20.96 -3.31 25.68
CA ILE A 389 -20.49 -2.95 24.32
C ILE A 389 -19.17 -2.19 24.36
N TYR A 390 -18.98 -1.24 25.28
CA TYR A 390 -17.70 -0.53 25.45
C TYR A 390 -16.57 -1.49 25.88
N ARG A 391 -16.87 -2.50 26.70
CA ARG A 391 -15.88 -3.55 27.08
C ARG A 391 -15.41 -4.34 25.88
N THR A 392 -16.28 -4.66 24.90
CA THR A 392 -15.87 -5.39 23.69
C THR A 392 -14.91 -4.63 22.81
N GLY A 393 -14.68 -3.34 23.03
CA GLY A 393 -13.78 -2.51 22.22
C GLY A 393 -14.42 -1.95 20.94
N LEU A 394 -15.65 -2.34 20.59
CA LEU A 394 -16.33 -1.86 19.37
C LEU A 394 -16.53 -0.35 19.36
N ALA A 395 -16.66 0.26 20.55
CA ALA A 395 -16.80 1.71 20.75
C ALA A 395 -15.46 2.44 20.93
N SER A 396 -14.33 1.75 20.86
CA SER A 396 -13.00 2.36 21.08
C SER A 396 -12.63 3.30 19.94
N ASP A 397 -12.05 4.47 20.32
CA ASP A 397 -11.34 5.30 19.36
C ASP A 397 -10.02 4.59 18.97
N LEU A 398 -9.86 4.32 17.72
CA LEU A 398 -8.69 3.61 17.18
C LEU A 398 -7.49 4.54 16.97
N HIS A 399 -7.64 5.86 17.10
CA HIS A 399 -6.60 6.88 16.88
C HIS A 399 -5.79 6.60 15.61
N LEU A 400 -6.51 6.46 14.48
CA LEU A 400 -5.89 6.12 13.20
C LEU A 400 -5.12 7.31 12.63
N PRO A 401 -3.95 7.09 12.01
CA PRO A 401 -3.14 8.16 11.42
C PRO A 401 -3.68 8.63 10.06
N ILE A 402 -4.96 8.48 9.80
CA ILE A 402 -5.60 8.87 8.53
C ILE A 402 -6.55 10.04 8.79
N ALA A 403 -6.31 11.15 8.10
CA ALA A 403 -7.15 12.33 8.21
C ALA A 403 -8.61 12.03 7.81
N GLY A 404 -9.55 12.51 8.62
CA GLY A 404 -10.97 12.26 8.44
C GLY A 404 -11.48 10.97 9.09
N SER A 405 -10.62 10.25 9.82
CA SER A 405 -11.07 9.13 10.65
C SER A 405 -11.96 9.64 11.78
N THR A 406 -13.03 8.91 12.05
CA THR A 406 -14.03 9.27 13.07
C THR A 406 -14.22 8.10 14.02
N PRO A 407 -14.27 8.37 15.36
CA PRO A 407 -14.54 7.32 16.33
C PRO A 407 -16.01 6.87 16.25
N PRO A 408 -16.30 5.63 16.67
CA PRO A 408 -17.68 5.13 16.81
C PRO A 408 -18.51 6.02 17.75
N ARG A 409 -19.80 6.13 17.46
CA ARG A 409 -20.75 6.85 18.29
C ARG A 409 -21.82 5.90 18.79
N ILE A 410 -21.71 5.49 20.05
CA ILE A 410 -22.67 4.65 20.75
C ILE A 410 -23.15 5.44 21.96
N ARG A 411 -24.46 5.72 21.98
CA ARG A 411 -25.05 6.57 23.01
C ARG A 411 -25.15 5.83 24.34
N MET A 412 -24.57 6.41 25.41
CA MET A 412 -24.75 5.96 26.79
C MET A 412 -26.07 6.53 27.38
N PRO A 413 -26.93 5.72 27.98
CA PRO A 413 -28.11 6.20 28.69
C PRO A 413 -27.71 7.18 29.80
N LYS A 414 -28.47 8.28 29.94
CA LYS A 414 -28.28 9.30 31.03
C LYS A 414 -29.57 9.50 31.77
N LYS A 415 -29.48 9.50 33.10
CA LYS A 415 -30.58 9.80 33.99
C LYS A 415 -30.48 11.26 34.53
N ASN A 416 -31.61 11.88 34.70
CA ASN A 416 -31.70 13.17 35.41
C ASN A 416 -31.66 12.95 36.94
N SER A 417 -31.70 14.02 37.73
CA SER A 417 -31.73 13.98 39.20
C SER A 417 -32.95 13.22 39.78
N ARG A 418 -33.98 13.02 38.96
CA ARG A 418 -35.19 12.25 39.32
C ARG A 418 -35.13 10.79 38.91
N GLY A 419 -34.00 10.31 38.44
CA GLY A 419 -33.81 8.91 37.98
C GLY A 419 -34.43 8.57 36.62
N GLN A 420 -34.96 9.57 35.88
CA GLN A 420 -35.59 9.34 34.57
C GLN A 420 -34.56 9.51 33.45
N TYR A 421 -34.62 8.65 32.43
CA TYR A 421 -33.78 8.75 31.25
C TYR A 421 -34.13 9.99 30.41
N VAL A 422 -33.13 10.83 30.13
CA VAL A 422 -33.34 12.08 29.36
C VAL A 422 -32.95 11.95 27.90
N ASN A 423 -32.08 10.97 27.56
CA ASN A 423 -31.58 10.74 26.19
C ASN A 423 -31.87 9.35 25.69
N TRP A 424 -32.79 8.61 26.32
CA TRP A 424 -33.04 7.20 26.05
C TRP A 424 -34.53 6.92 25.90
N SER A 425 -34.98 6.51 24.72
CA SER A 425 -36.37 6.14 24.47
C SER A 425 -36.65 4.69 24.93
N LYS A 426 -37.91 4.35 25.16
CA LYS A 426 -38.29 2.95 25.50
C LYS A 426 -37.85 1.93 24.43
N THR A 427 -37.79 2.35 23.17
CA THR A 427 -37.37 1.49 22.05
C THR A 427 -35.85 1.43 21.85
N ALA A 428 -35.06 2.32 22.45
CA ALA A 428 -33.64 2.51 22.17
C ALA A 428 -32.82 1.23 22.38
N LEU A 429 -33.03 0.50 23.48
CA LEU A 429 -32.30 -0.73 23.79
C LEU A 429 -32.55 -1.81 22.73
N ALA A 430 -33.83 -2.09 22.44
CA ALA A 430 -34.23 -3.12 21.49
C ALA A 430 -33.68 -2.83 20.07
N TRP A 431 -33.73 -1.56 19.63
CA TRP A 431 -33.20 -1.18 18.31
C TRP A 431 -31.67 -1.12 18.30
N MET A 432 -31.02 -0.67 19.38
CA MET A 432 -29.56 -0.69 19.51
C MET A 432 -29.02 -2.13 19.45
N SER A 433 -29.68 -3.09 20.07
CA SER A 433 -29.24 -4.47 20.09
C SER A 433 -29.10 -5.11 18.70
N ILE A 434 -29.81 -4.57 17.71
CA ILE A 434 -29.76 -5.02 16.32
C ILE A 434 -28.99 -4.05 15.39
N GLY A 435 -28.29 -3.04 16.00
CA GLY A 435 -27.35 -2.16 15.30
C GLY A 435 -27.94 -0.88 14.74
N TYR A 436 -29.12 -0.47 15.19
CA TYR A 436 -29.63 0.89 15.00
C TYR A 436 -29.26 1.78 16.21
N GLU A 437 -29.52 3.05 16.13
CA GLU A 437 -29.18 4.01 17.21
C GLU A 437 -27.66 4.12 17.50
N THR A 438 -26.82 3.52 16.64
CA THR A 438 -25.35 3.54 16.73
C THR A 438 -24.75 3.99 15.41
N GLN A 439 -23.58 4.57 15.44
CA GLN A 439 -22.87 4.99 14.24
C GLN A 439 -21.43 4.49 14.33
N ILE A 440 -21.06 3.53 13.47
CA ILE A 440 -19.79 2.82 13.56
C ILE A 440 -19.14 2.76 12.18
N PRO A 441 -17.89 3.28 12.02
CA PRO A 441 -17.18 3.17 10.76
C PRO A 441 -16.78 1.72 10.48
N PRO A 442 -16.71 1.31 9.22
CA PRO A 442 -16.36 -0.07 8.82
C PRO A 442 -15.07 -0.61 9.46
N ILE A 443 -14.05 0.25 9.59
CA ILE A 443 -12.76 -0.13 10.20
C ILE A 443 -12.91 -0.59 11.66
N SER A 444 -13.79 0.05 12.45
CA SER A 444 -14.03 -0.36 13.84
C SER A 444 -14.76 -1.71 13.90
N THR A 445 -15.69 -1.93 12.97
CA THR A 445 -16.38 -3.22 12.89
C THR A 445 -15.42 -4.36 12.54
N VAL A 446 -14.55 -4.21 11.51
CA VAL A 446 -13.59 -5.26 11.17
C VAL A 446 -12.57 -5.48 12.28
N THR A 447 -12.16 -4.42 12.98
CA THR A 447 -11.24 -4.53 14.14
C THR A 447 -11.85 -5.36 15.27
N PHE A 448 -13.15 -5.21 15.52
CA PHE A 448 -13.88 -6.05 16.48
C PHE A 448 -13.93 -7.52 16.03
N TYR A 449 -14.25 -7.80 14.77
CA TYR A 449 -14.24 -9.17 14.23
C TYR A 449 -12.83 -9.77 14.20
N ASN A 450 -11.82 -8.94 13.93
CA ASN A 450 -10.40 -9.32 14.04
C ASN A 450 -10.05 -9.76 15.47
N ALA A 451 -10.55 -9.05 16.49
CA ALA A 451 -10.32 -9.44 17.87
C ALA A 451 -10.98 -10.78 18.24
N ILE A 452 -12.19 -11.08 17.71
CA ILE A 452 -12.80 -12.40 17.88
C ILE A 452 -11.93 -13.48 17.23
N ALA A 453 -11.47 -13.25 16.00
CA ALA A 453 -10.56 -14.13 15.28
C ALA A 453 -9.24 -14.36 16.03
N ASN A 454 -8.74 -13.35 16.71
CA ASN A 454 -7.48 -13.34 17.47
C ASN A 454 -7.68 -13.76 18.94
N ASN A 455 -8.60 -14.68 19.22
CA ASN A 455 -8.90 -15.20 20.54
C ASN A 455 -9.21 -14.12 21.61
N GLY A 456 -9.81 -13.03 21.20
CA GLY A 456 -10.21 -11.92 22.06
C GLY A 456 -9.21 -10.78 22.17
N LYS A 457 -8.02 -10.92 21.58
CA LYS A 457 -6.98 -9.89 21.58
C LYS A 457 -7.24 -8.87 20.47
N MET A 458 -7.48 -7.62 20.82
CA MET A 458 -7.78 -6.54 19.88
C MET A 458 -6.52 -5.80 19.45
N MET A 459 -6.15 -5.94 18.19
CA MET A 459 -5.02 -5.26 17.59
C MET A 459 -5.44 -3.91 16.99
N LYS A 460 -4.56 -2.90 17.08
CA LYS A 460 -4.77 -1.62 16.42
C LYS A 460 -4.55 -1.75 14.91
N PRO A 461 -5.46 -1.24 14.07
CA PRO A 461 -5.22 -1.21 12.64
C PRO A 461 -3.94 -0.45 12.31
N ARG A 462 -3.00 -1.13 11.66
CA ARG A 462 -1.68 -0.62 11.32
C ARG A 462 -1.57 -0.41 9.81
N PHE A 463 -1.05 0.75 9.39
CA PHE A 463 -0.93 1.13 7.97
C PHE A 463 0.52 1.21 7.50
N ILE A 464 1.47 1.38 8.42
CA ILE A 464 2.89 1.40 8.11
C ILE A 464 3.63 0.44 9.05
N SER A 465 4.66 -0.21 8.52
CA SER A 465 5.52 -1.11 9.26
C SER A 465 6.87 -0.49 9.60
N LYS A 466 7.46 0.25 8.66
CA LYS A 466 8.83 0.76 8.76
C LYS A 466 8.98 2.11 8.08
N VAL A 467 9.97 2.89 8.55
CA VAL A 467 10.53 4.05 7.86
C VAL A 467 11.95 3.72 7.48
N MET A 468 12.31 3.95 6.23
CA MET A 468 13.63 3.67 5.69
C MET A 468 14.31 4.94 5.18
N LYS A 469 15.63 5.01 5.29
CA LYS A 469 16.45 6.06 4.69
C LYS A 469 17.67 5.43 4.05
N ASN A 470 17.88 5.67 2.77
CA ASN A 470 19.01 5.12 1.99
C ASN A 470 19.12 3.58 2.08
N GLY A 471 17.99 2.88 2.17
CA GLY A 471 17.95 1.42 2.30
C GLY A 471 18.08 0.87 3.73
N GLU A 472 18.33 1.72 4.72
CA GLU A 472 18.41 1.33 6.13
C GLU A 472 17.11 1.65 6.88
N VAL A 473 16.75 0.80 7.84
CA VAL A 473 15.57 1.01 8.69
C VAL A 473 15.90 2.03 9.77
N VAL A 474 15.23 3.18 9.73
CA VAL A 474 15.38 4.28 10.70
C VAL A 474 14.41 4.12 11.87
N LYS A 475 13.20 3.64 11.59
CA LYS A 475 12.14 3.47 12.59
C LYS A 475 11.24 2.30 12.22
N GLU A 476 10.88 1.49 13.20
CA GLU A 476 9.87 0.44 13.08
C GLU A 476 8.62 0.81 13.86
N PHE A 477 7.48 0.34 13.37
CA PHE A 477 6.18 0.46 14.04
C PHE A 477 5.69 -0.96 14.34
N PRO A 478 5.96 -1.50 15.53
CA PRO A 478 5.51 -2.83 15.89
C PRO A 478 3.97 -2.89 16.00
N PRO A 479 3.36 -4.09 15.91
CA PRO A 479 1.94 -4.27 16.19
C PRO A 479 1.58 -3.80 17.60
N GLU A 480 0.49 -3.02 17.70
CA GLU A 480 0.00 -2.45 18.97
C GLU A 480 -1.29 -3.15 19.40
N VAL A 481 -1.39 -3.49 20.68
CA VAL A 481 -2.58 -4.10 21.27
C VAL A 481 -3.43 -3.02 21.93
N ILE A 482 -4.66 -2.83 21.47
CA ILE A 482 -5.63 -1.90 22.08
C ILE A 482 -6.21 -2.49 23.34
N LYS A 483 -6.65 -3.76 23.26
CA LYS A 483 -7.20 -4.50 24.41
C LYS A 483 -6.61 -5.91 24.42
N PRO A 484 -6.03 -6.35 25.53
CA PRO A 484 -5.51 -7.72 25.63
C PRO A 484 -6.63 -8.76 25.55
N GLN A 485 -7.85 -8.41 25.99
CA GLN A 485 -9.02 -9.28 25.97
C GLN A 485 -10.31 -8.46 25.89
N ILE A 486 -11.19 -8.78 24.92
CA ILE A 486 -12.47 -8.10 24.71
C ILE A 486 -13.64 -8.72 25.51
N CYS A 487 -13.54 -9.98 25.88
CA CYS A 487 -14.45 -10.71 26.76
C CYS A 487 -13.77 -12.02 27.24
N LYS A 488 -14.42 -12.80 28.10
CA LYS A 488 -13.90 -14.07 28.60
C LYS A 488 -13.54 -15.01 27.45
N GLU A 489 -12.44 -15.78 27.61
CA GLU A 489 -11.98 -16.72 26.59
C GLU A 489 -13.07 -17.72 26.16
N LYS A 490 -13.84 -18.24 27.13
CA LYS A 490 -14.97 -19.13 26.88
C LYS A 490 -16.00 -18.46 25.95
N THR A 491 -16.30 -17.17 26.17
CA THR A 491 -17.24 -16.39 25.37
C THR A 491 -16.73 -16.24 23.94
N VAL A 492 -15.42 -15.94 23.77
CA VAL A 492 -14.80 -15.84 22.44
C VAL A 492 -14.94 -17.14 21.68
N LYS A 493 -14.59 -18.29 22.30
CA LYS A 493 -14.69 -19.62 21.65
C LYS A 493 -16.12 -19.95 21.22
N LEU A 494 -17.11 -19.64 22.07
CA LEU A 494 -18.52 -19.82 21.72
C LEU A 494 -18.92 -18.95 20.52
N MET A 495 -18.48 -17.69 20.51
CA MET A 495 -18.77 -16.79 19.40
C MET A 495 -18.11 -17.22 18.10
N GLN A 496 -16.89 -17.77 18.15
CA GLN A 496 -16.20 -18.32 16.98
C GLN A 496 -17.02 -19.47 16.34
N VAL A 497 -17.53 -20.40 17.16
CA VAL A 497 -18.38 -21.50 16.69
C VAL A 497 -19.69 -20.96 16.08
N ILE A 498 -20.37 -20.04 16.77
CA ILE A 498 -21.61 -19.45 16.27
C ILE A 498 -21.43 -18.74 14.96
N LEU A 499 -20.33 -17.96 14.80
CA LEU A 499 -20.04 -17.22 13.57
C LEU A 499 -19.67 -18.15 12.39
N GLU A 500 -19.05 -19.29 12.67
CA GLU A 500 -18.85 -20.34 11.65
C GLU A 500 -20.18 -20.92 11.22
N HIS A 501 -21.11 -21.22 12.15
CA HIS A 501 -22.45 -21.72 11.85
C HIS A 501 -23.30 -20.71 11.06
N VAL A 502 -23.12 -19.40 11.25
CA VAL A 502 -23.78 -18.39 10.39
C VAL A 502 -23.45 -18.60 8.93
N VAL A 503 -22.22 -19.05 8.62
CA VAL A 503 -21.76 -19.28 7.25
C VAL A 503 -22.13 -20.71 6.80
N SER A 504 -21.87 -21.73 7.59
CA SER A 504 -22.10 -23.13 7.19
C SER A 504 -23.60 -23.50 7.16
N GLN A 505 -24.40 -22.98 8.08
CA GLN A 505 -25.82 -23.38 8.28
C GLN A 505 -26.81 -22.21 8.17
N GLY A 506 -26.31 -20.96 8.22
CA GLY A 506 -27.12 -19.75 8.31
C GLY A 506 -27.25 -18.96 7.00
N LEU A 507 -27.45 -17.64 7.14
CA LEU A 507 -27.64 -16.70 6.03
C LEU A 507 -26.32 -16.28 5.35
N GLY A 508 -25.18 -16.67 5.90
CA GLY A 508 -23.86 -16.34 5.38
C GLY A 508 -23.30 -17.27 4.31
N ARG A 509 -24.05 -18.28 3.86
CA ARG A 509 -23.57 -19.36 2.99
C ARG A 509 -22.83 -18.91 1.73
N LYS A 510 -23.23 -17.78 1.12
CA LYS A 510 -22.58 -17.25 -0.08
C LYS A 510 -21.17 -16.69 0.18
N ALA A 511 -20.82 -16.39 1.44
CA ALA A 511 -19.48 -15.99 1.82
C ALA A 511 -18.56 -17.20 2.11
N GLY A 512 -19.12 -18.42 2.22
CA GLY A 512 -18.39 -19.63 2.54
C GLY A 512 -17.54 -20.15 1.38
N SER A 513 -16.50 -20.92 1.69
CA SER A 513 -15.65 -21.63 0.76
C SER A 513 -15.88 -23.15 0.85
N LYS A 514 -15.52 -23.86 -0.22
CA LYS A 514 -15.44 -25.32 -0.21
C LYS A 514 -14.10 -25.84 0.28
N SER A 515 -13.07 -24.98 0.23
CA SER A 515 -11.69 -25.34 0.51
C SER A 515 -11.26 -25.06 1.95
N PHE A 516 -11.95 -24.12 2.63
CA PHE A 516 -11.65 -23.73 4.01
C PHE A 516 -12.91 -23.20 4.71
N LYS A 517 -12.92 -23.25 6.03
CA LYS A 517 -14.02 -22.70 6.82
C LYS A 517 -13.98 -21.18 6.90
N VAL A 518 -15.13 -20.55 6.87
CA VAL A 518 -15.31 -19.11 7.03
C VAL A 518 -16.23 -18.84 8.21
N ALA A 519 -15.92 -17.86 9.02
CA ALA A 519 -16.77 -17.37 10.10
C ALA A 519 -17.13 -15.91 9.87
N GLY A 520 -18.38 -15.53 10.11
CA GLY A 520 -18.79 -14.15 9.91
C GLY A 520 -20.27 -13.90 10.12
N LYS A 521 -20.68 -12.67 9.87
CA LYS A 521 -22.07 -12.21 10.06
C LYS A 521 -22.51 -11.32 8.91
N THR A 522 -23.71 -11.56 8.43
CA THR A 522 -24.40 -10.74 7.44
C THR A 522 -25.06 -9.53 8.08
N GLY A 523 -25.06 -8.39 7.40
CA GLY A 523 -25.79 -7.19 7.78
C GLY A 523 -26.66 -6.66 6.64
N THR A 524 -27.85 -6.20 6.98
CA THR A 524 -28.76 -5.49 6.08
C THR A 524 -29.43 -4.41 6.92
N ALA A 525 -29.03 -3.17 6.79
CA ALA A 525 -29.59 -2.04 7.52
C ALA A 525 -30.21 -1.04 6.55
N GLN A 526 -31.32 -0.43 6.96
CA GLN A 526 -31.85 0.75 6.26
C GLN A 526 -31.03 1.98 6.67
N VAL A 527 -30.67 2.82 5.70
CA VAL A 527 -29.92 4.04 5.95
C VAL A 527 -30.89 5.20 6.11
N SER A 528 -30.78 5.92 7.23
CA SER A 528 -31.58 7.12 7.48
C SER A 528 -31.18 8.25 6.52
N GLN A 529 -32.16 8.92 5.96
CA GLN A 529 -31.99 10.06 5.04
C GLN A 529 -32.04 11.41 5.81
N GLY A 530 -31.34 11.49 6.93
CA GLY A 530 -31.29 12.69 7.76
C GLY A 530 -32.64 13.03 8.38
N ALA A 531 -33.11 14.28 8.25
CA ALA A 531 -34.39 14.72 8.82
C ALA A 531 -35.61 13.96 8.30
N GLY A 532 -35.54 13.35 7.13
CA GLY A 532 -36.59 12.52 6.53
C GLY A 532 -36.73 11.12 7.13
N GLY A 533 -35.74 10.67 7.90
CA GLY A 533 -35.71 9.34 8.52
C GLY A 533 -35.60 8.20 7.48
N TYR A 534 -36.32 7.08 7.73
CA TYR A 534 -36.25 5.86 6.89
C TYR A 534 -37.38 5.74 5.84
N LYS A 535 -38.32 6.69 5.81
CA LYS A 535 -39.59 6.56 5.06
C LYS A 535 -39.75 7.51 3.88
N THR A 536 -38.75 8.31 3.56
CA THR A 536 -38.82 9.29 2.48
C THR A 536 -38.23 8.71 1.17
N GLY A 537 -39.09 8.55 0.16
CA GLY A 537 -38.65 8.11 -1.16
C GLY A 537 -38.21 6.65 -1.25
N VAL A 538 -37.18 6.39 -2.06
CA VAL A 538 -36.58 5.05 -2.22
C VAL A 538 -35.74 4.74 -1.00
N THR A 539 -35.98 3.58 -0.37
CA THR A 539 -35.20 3.15 0.80
C THR A 539 -33.76 2.83 0.39
N ASN A 540 -32.80 3.45 1.08
CA ASN A 540 -31.40 3.16 0.95
C ASN A 540 -30.98 2.09 1.95
N TYR A 541 -30.10 1.19 1.53
CA TYR A 541 -29.62 0.07 2.32
C TYR A 541 -28.09 0.12 2.45
N LEU A 542 -27.62 -0.25 3.64
CA LEU A 542 -26.26 -0.67 3.90
C LEU A 542 -26.24 -2.18 4.01
N LEU A 543 -25.63 -2.84 3.05
CA LEU A 543 -25.43 -4.28 3.01
C LEU A 543 -24.02 -4.56 3.51
N SER A 544 -23.84 -5.48 4.43
CA SER A 544 -22.52 -5.79 4.96
C SER A 544 -22.32 -7.28 5.19
N PHE A 545 -21.07 -7.69 5.09
CA PHE A 545 -20.58 -8.95 5.60
C PHE A 545 -19.25 -8.71 6.31
N ALA A 546 -19.17 -9.07 7.59
CA ALA A 546 -17.96 -9.00 8.39
C ALA A 546 -17.59 -10.38 8.92
N GLY A 547 -16.33 -10.77 8.78
CA GLY A 547 -15.91 -12.11 9.15
C GLY A 547 -14.40 -12.30 9.05
N TYR A 548 -13.97 -13.56 9.14
CA TYR A 548 -12.56 -13.94 9.08
C TYR A 548 -12.39 -15.35 8.48
N PHE A 549 -11.20 -15.60 7.99
CA PHE A 549 -10.84 -16.86 7.33
C PHE A 549 -9.34 -17.17 7.45
N PRO A 550 -8.94 -18.48 7.43
CA PRO A 550 -9.77 -19.64 7.70
C PRO A 550 -10.35 -19.56 9.12
N ALA A 551 -11.54 -20.17 9.39
CA ALA A 551 -12.18 -20.03 10.70
C ALA A 551 -11.50 -20.85 11.80
N ASP A 552 -10.86 -21.97 11.46
CA ASP A 552 -10.11 -22.86 12.34
C ASP A 552 -8.70 -22.37 12.66
N ASN A 553 -8.08 -21.61 11.78
CA ASN A 553 -6.78 -20.93 11.99
C ASN A 553 -6.81 -19.54 11.38
N PRO A 554 -7.43 -18.55 12.05
CA PRO A 554 -7.69 -17.25 11.45
C PRO A 554 -6.41 -16.50 11.07
N ARG A 555 -6.29 -16.19 9.78
CA ARG A 555 -5.19 -15.38 9.25
C ARG A 555 -5.64 -13.98 8.85
N TYR A 556 -6.80 -13.85 8.28
CA TYR A 556 -7.35 -12.57 7.82
C TYR A 556 -8.77 -12.36 8.30
N SER A 557 -9.07 -11.14 8.71
CA SER A 557 -10.42 -10.63 8.87
C SER A 557 -10.75 -9.68 7.71
N CYS A 558 -12.02 -9.69 7.31
CA CYS A 558 -12.47 -8.85 6.21
C CYS A 558 -13.88 -8.32 6.49
N ILE A 559 -14.13 -7.08 6.09
CA ILE A 559 -15.47 -6.51 6.00
C ILE A 559 -15.73 -5.99 4.60
N VAL A 560 -16.91 -6.26 4.09
CA VAL A 560 -17.43 -5.68 2.87
C VAL A 560 -18.73 -4.95 3.18
N CYS A 561 -18.82 -3.69 2.76
CA CYS A 561 -20.01 -2.86 2.90
C CYS A 561 -20.41 -2.33 1.52
N ILE A 562 -21.69 -2.50 1.14
CA ILE A 562 -22.24 -1.96 -0.12
C ILE A 562 -23.42 -1.07 0.24
N GLN A 563 -23.43 0.15 -0.24
CA GLN A 563 -24.57 1.05 -0.17
C GLN A 563 -25.33 1.00 -1.50
N LYS A 564 -26.62 0.82 -1.42
CA LYS A 564 -27.49 0.77 -2.59
C LYS A 564 -28.90 1.26 -2.29
N SER A 565 -29.57 1.68 -3.33
CA SER A 565 -30.98 2.09 -3.29
C SER A 565 -31.90 0.96 -3.75
N GLY A 566 -33.06 0.81 -3.08
CA GLY A 566 -34.12 -0.13 -3.45
C GLY A 566 -33.82 -1.60 -3.20
N LEU A 567 -34.80 -2.44 -3.52
CA LEU A 567 -34.72 -3.90 -3.44
C LEU A 567 -34.28 -4.50 -4.80
N PRO A 568 -33.69 -5.72 -4.83
CA PRO A 568 -33.38 -6.60 -3.69
C PRO A 568 -32.22 -6.08 -2.87
N ALA A 569 -32.20 -6.37 -1.55
CA ALA A 569 -31.15 -5.96 -0.63
C ALA A 569 -30.77 -7.14 0.30
N SER A 570 -29.56 -7.66 0.16
CA SER A 570 -29.09 -8.83 0.91
C SER A 570 -27.61 -8.73 1.21
N GLY A 571 -27.25 -8.56 2.49
CA GLY A 571 -25.85 -8.53 2.91
C GLY A 571 -25.10 -9.84 2.61
N GLY A 572 -25.76 -11.00 2.87
CA GLY A 572 -25.18 -12.30 2.53
C GLY A 572 -25.12 -12.57 1.03
N GLY A 573 -26.13 -12.07 0.29
CA GLY A 573 -26.29 -12.30 -1.15
C GLY A 573 -25.37 -11.45 -2.03
N MET A 574 -24.95 -10.28 -1.56
CA MET A 574 -24.13 -9.27 -2.27
C MET A 574 -22.76 -9.11 -1.58
N SER A 575 -22.69 -8.47 -0.43
CA SER A 575 -21.42 -8.29 0.29
C SER A 575 -20.73 -9.60 0.65
N GLY A 576 -21.51 -10.69 0.88
CA GLY A 576 -20.96 -12.02 1.11
C GLY A 576 -20.29 -12.62 -0.12
N VAL A 577 -20.77 -12.31 -1.33
CA VAL A 577 -20.14 -12.75 -2.59
C VAL A 577 -18.79 -12.07 -2.79
N VAL A 578 -18.69 -10.77 -2.56
CA VAL A 578 -17.41 -10.04 -2.61
C VAL A 578 -16.43 -10.60 -1.58
N PHE A 579 -16.91 -10.84 -0.34
CA PHE A 579 -16.08 -11.47 0.70
C PHE A 579 -15.55 -12.84 0.26
N HIS A 580 -16.39 -13.68 -0.33
CA HIS A 580 -16.00 -14.98 -0.88
C HIS A 580 -14.89 -14.86 -1.91
N HIS A 581 -15.04 -13.98 -2.91
CA HIS A 581 -14.03 -13.77 -3.95
C HIS A 581 -12.69 -13.27 -3.36
N ILE A 582 -12.73 -12.36 -2.37
CA ILE A 582 -11.55 -11.89 -1.66
C ILE A 582 -10.89 -13.05 -0.89
N ALA A 583 -11.66 -13.81 -0.12
CA ALA A 583 -11.14 -14.90 0.69
C ALA A 583 -10.52 -16.02 -0.16
N GLU A 584 -11.24 -16.48 -1.19
CA GLU A 584 -10.72 -17.48 -2.14
C GLU A 584 -9.45 -17.01 -2.85
N GLY A 585 -9.44 -15.77 -3.35
CA GLY A 585 -8.29 -15.23 -4.05
C GLY A 585 -7.06 -15.08 -3.15
N ILE A 586 -7.22 -14.67 -1.89
CA ILE A 586 -6.12 -14.58 -0.92
C ILE A 586 -5.61 -15.99 -0.59
N MET A 587 -6.51 -16.93 -0.28
CA MET A 587 -6.11 -18.30 0.08
C MET A 587 -5.46 -19.03 -1.08
N ALA A 588 -5.94 -18.84 -2.32
CA ALA A 588 -5.33 -19.41 -3.51
C ALA A 588 -3.88 -18.91 -3.73
N ARG A 589 -3.58 -17.66 -3.36
CA ARG A 589 -2.21 -17.14 -3.40
C ARG A 589 -1.30 -17.81 -2.38
N HIS A 590 -1.83 -18.10 -1.18
CA HIS A 590 -1.06 -18.80 -0.14
C HIS A 590 -0.85 -20.27 -0.45
N LEU A 591 -1.81 -20.96 -1.08
CA LEU A 591 -1.65 -22.34 -1.52
C LEU A 591 -0.55 -22.52 -2.56
N LYS A 592 -0.27 -21.50 -3.39
CA LYS A 592 0.89 -21.51 -4.29
C LYS A 592 2.24 -21.43 -3.58
N LEU A 593 2.27 -21.02 -2.32
CA LEU A 593 3.48 -20.85 -1.51
C LEU A 593 3.69 -21.96 -0.48
N SER A 594 2.65 -22.72 -0.13
CA SER A 594 2.72 -23.81 0.84
C SER A 594 2.61 -25.19 0.14
N VAL A 595 3.62 -25.57 -0.64
CA VAL A 595 3.76 -26.91 -1.19
C VAL A 595 4.21 -27.94 -0.12
N GLU A 596 4.29 -27.54 1.15
CA GLU A 596 4.82 -28.41 2.21
C GLU A 596 3.82 -29.36 2.88
N ASP A 597 2.49 -29.27 2.67
CA ASP A 597 1.51 -30.09 3.41
C ASP A 597 0.57 -30.96 2.56
N ALA A 598 0.85 -31.20 1.30
CA ALA A 598 0.11 -32.19 0.53
C ALA A 598 0.70 -33.59 0.69
N LYS A 599 0.45 -34.23 1.83
CA LYS A 599 0.63 -35.68 2.02
C LYS A 599 -0.49 -36.53 1.41
N ASP A 600 -1.20 -36.04 0.39
CA ASP A 600 -2.15 -36.82 -0.38
C ASP A 600 -1.93 -36.58 -1.88
N SER A 601 -1.28 -37.57 -2.53
CA SER A 601 -1.34 -37.98 -3.95
C SER A 601 -1.69 -36.87 -4.97
N ALA A 602 -1.05 -35.74 -4.94
CA ALA A 602 -0.94 -34.89 -6.10
C ALA A 602 0.17 -35.48 -6.98
N SER A 603 -0.12 -35.86 -8.21
CA SER A 603 0.90 -36.23 -9.21
C SER A 603 1.85 -35.07 -9.33
N VAL A 604 3.05 -35.22 -8.75
CA VAL A 604 4.11 -34.21 -8.86
C VAL A 604 4.42 -34.07 -10.35
N PHE A 605 4.24 -32.87 -10.90
CA PHE A 605 4.65 -32.60 -12.27
C PHE A 605 6.17 -32.65 -12.32
N ILE A 606 6.69 -33.78 -12.81
CA ILE A 606 8.13 -33.95 -13.00
C ILE A 606 8.51 -33.33 -14.34
N PRO A 607 9.34 -32.26 -14.35
CA PRO A 607 9.76 -31.63 -15.60
C PRO A 607 10.62 -32.57 -16.46
N ASP A 608 10.57 -32.34 -17.76
CA ASP A 608 11.50 -33.02 -18.68
C ASP A 608 12.89 -32.36 -18.61
N VAL A 609 13.84 -33.05 -17.99
CA VAL A 609 15.17 -32.53 -17.71
C VAL A 609 16.12 -32.90 -18.85
N LYS A 610 16.90 -31.95 -19.36
CA LYS A 610 17.92 -32.18 -20.37
C LYS A 610 19.12 -32.92 -19.77
N ASN A 611 19.75 -33.76 -20.57
CA ASN A 611 21.09 -34.28 -20.26
C ASN A 611 22.11 -33.13 -20.22
N GLY A 612 23.24 -33.32 -19.56
CA GLY A 612 24.27 -32.29 -19.47
C GLY A 612 24.90 -32.21 -18.09
N ASN A 613 25.02 -31.03 -17.52
CA ASN A 613 25.54 -30.83 -16.17
C ASN A 613 24.52 -31.28 -15.12
N ILE A 614 24.60 -32.55 -14.69
CA ILE A 614 23.68 -33.14 -13.71
C ILE A 614 23.84 -32.56 -12.30
N LEU A 615 24.97 -31.92 -11.98
CA LEU A 615 25.18 -31.24 -10.71
C LEU A 615 24.29 -29.97 -10.62
N ALA A 616 24.25 -29.19 -11.70
CA ALA A 616 23.38 -28.04 -11.82
C ALA A 616 21.89 -28.44 -11.88
N ALA A 617 21.59 -29.52 -12.64
CA ALA A 617 20.25 -30.07 -12.73
C ALA A 617 19.72 -30.52 -11.34
N ASN A 618 20.55 -31.20 -10.55
CA ASN A 618 20.21 -31.63 -9.21
C ASN A 618 19.91 -30.43 -8.29
N TYR A 619 20.77 -29.40 -8.34
CA TYR A 619 20.56 -28.19 -7.55
C TYR A 619 19.21 -27.52 -7.86
N VAL A 620 18.87 -27.37 -9.14
CA VAL A 620 17.58 -26.78 -9.55
C VAL A 620 16.41 -27.65 -9.13
N LEU A 621 16.47 -28.96 -9.33
CA LEU A 621 15.41 -29.88 -8.96
C LEU A 621 15.15 -29.94 -7.46
N GLU A 622 16.20 -29.93 -6.64
CA GLU A 622 16.09 -29.85 -5.18
C GLU A 622 15.40 -28.57 -4.74
N HIS A 623 15.73 -27.40 -5.35
CA HIS A 623 15.07 -26.12 -5.05
C HIS A 623 13.62 -26.04 -5.56
N LEU A 624 13.26 -26.84 -6.56
CA LEU A 624 11.88 -27.02 -7.03
C LEU A 624 11.10 -28.08 -6.24
N GLY A 625 11.70 -28.68 -5.20
CA GLY A 625 11.07 -29.74 -4.41
C GLY A 625 10.91 -31.08 -5.13
N VAL A 626 11.58 -31.28 -6.27
CA VAL A 626 11.55 -32.54 -7.03
C VAL A 626 12.61 -33.49 -6.48
N LYS A 627 12.19 -34.68 -6.08
CA LYS A 627 13.14 -35.72 -5.62
C LYS A 627 14.07 -36.17 -6.75
N THR A 628 15.37 -36.30 -6.43
CA THR A 628 16.36 -36.81 -7.36
C THR A 628 16.98 -38.11 -6.81
N GLU A 629 17.11 -39.12 -7.67
CA GLU A 629 17.87 -40.33 -7.39
C GLU A 629 19.26 -40.22 -8.01
N ARG A 630 20.31 -40.34 -7.19
CA ARG A 630 21.71 -40.17 -7.64
C ARG A 630 22.64 -41.16 -6.96
N GLN A 631 23.58 -41.69 -7.69
CA GLN A 631 24.63 -42.61 -7.21
C GLN A 631 26.01 -41.92 -7.08
N TRP A 632 26.05 -40.60 -6.97
CA TRP A 632 27.29 -39.81 -6.88
C TRP A 632 27.15 -38.74 -5.78
N SER A 633 28.27 -38.30 -5.22
CA SER A 633 28.36 -37.26 -4.22
C SER A 633 28.88 -35.95 -4.83
N GLY A 634 28.43 -34.81 -4.32
CA GLY A 634 28.89 -33.50 -4.73
C GLY A 634 27.75 -32.46 -4.61
N SER A 635 28.09 -31.23 -4.27
CA SER A 635 27.16 -30.09 -4.21
C SER A 635 27.50 -29.11 -5.32
N TYR A 636 26.47 -28.43 -5.85
CA TYR A 636 26.68 -27.40 -6.86
C TYR A 636 27.38 -26.20 -6.23
N VAL A 637 28.44 -25.73 -6.86
CA VAL A 637 29.14 -24.49 -6.52
C VAL A 637 29.26 -23.70 -7.80
N SER A 638 28.89 -22.43 -7.77
CA SER A 638 29.00 -21.54 -8.94
C SER A 638 30.46 -21.45 -9.41
N GLY A 639 30.70 -21.73 -10.70
CA GLY A 639 32.07 -21.80 -11.26
C GLY A 639 32.83 -23.09 -10.97
N GLY A 640 32.22 -24.09 -10.30
CA GLY A 640 32.82 -25.42 -10.07
C GLY A 640 32.82 -26.30 -11.30
N ASN A 641 33.64 -27.40 -11.26
CA ASN A 641 33.71 -28.36 -12.35
C ASN A 641 32.38 -29.09 -12.56
N PRO A 642 31.83 -29.12 -13.79
CA PRO A 642 30.58 -29.80 -14.09
C PRO A 642 30.71 -31.31 -13.96
N ILE A 643 29.66 -31.97 -13.49
CA ILE A 643 29.49 -33.42 -13.57
C ILE A 643 28.56 -33.72 -14.75
N TRP A 644 29.08 -34.38 -15.77
CA TRP A 644 28.32 -34.71 -16.98
C TRP A 644 27.52 -35.99 -16.79
N GLY A 645 26.27 -36.00 -17.25
CA GLY A 645 25.41 -37.17 -17.09
C GLY A 645 24.09 -37.09 -17.84
N LYS A 646 23.29 -38.14 -17.64
CA LYS A 646 21.95 -38.28 -18.20
C LYS A 646 20.89 -38.06 -17.11
N ALA A 647 19.81 -37.41 -17.48
CA ALA A 647 18.63 -37.24 -16.63
C ALA A 647 17.48 -38.08 -17.22
N GLN A 648 16.88 -38.95 -16.39
CA GLN A 648 15.77 -39.77 -16.80
C GLN A 648 14.58 -39.51 -15.87
N ARG A 649 13.47 -39.11 -16.45
CA ARG A 649 12.20 -38.91 -15.71
C ARG A 649 11.64 -40.27 -15.32
N LYS A 650 11.34 -40.44 -14.03
CA LYS A 650 10.53 -41.51 -13.45
C LYS A 650 9.16 -41.01 -13.02
N THR A 651 8.35 -41.85 -12.43
CA THR A 651 6.97 -41.51 -12.03
C THR A 651 6.92 -40.44 -10.92
N ASN A 652 7.84 -40.52 -9.93
CA ASN A 652 7.84 -39.66 -8.76
C ASN A 652 9.18 -38.91 -8.50
N ASP A 653 10.20 -39.13 -9.36
CA ASP A 653 11.52 -38.57 -9.19
C ASP A 653 12.24 -38.43 -10.54
N VAL A 654 13.45 -37.88 -10.53
CA VAL A 654 14.36 -37.79 -11.67
C VAL A 654 15.64 -38.55 -11.31
N GLU A 655 15.92 -39.59 -12.07
CA GLU A 655 17.23 -40.32 -11.96
C GLU A 655 18.31 -39.55 -12.69
N LEU A 656 19.41 -39.25 -11.98
CA LEU A 656 20.57 -38.57 -12.52
C LEU A 656 21.75 -39.51 -12.53
N THR A 657 22.17 -39.96 -13.73
CA THR A 657 23.24 -40.93 -13.91
C THR A 657 24.50 -40.27 -14.45
N LYS A 658 25.65 -40.46 -13.79
CA LYS A 658 26.92 -39.90 -14.20
C LYS A 658 27.42 -40.60 -15.49
N MET A 659 27.82 -39.81 -16.48
CA MET A 659 28.41 -40.31 -17.73
C MET A 659 29.92 -40.49 -17.57
N LYS A 660 30.44 -41.62 -18.03
CA LYS A 660 31.89 -41.84 -18.14
C LYS A 660 32.43 -41.03 -19.31
N THR A 661 33.33 -40.13 -19.06
CA THR A 661 33.94 -39.29 -20.08
C THR A 661 35.44 -39.48 -20.10
N TYR A 662 35.99 -39.75 -21.31
CA TYR A 662 37.44 -39.93 -21.54
C TYR A 662 37.95 -38.76 -22.41
N SER A 663 39.16 -38.30 -22.18
CA SER A 663 39.73 -37.11 -22.83
C SER A 663 39.95 -37.23 -24.34
N ASN A 664 40.16 -38.44 -24.83
CA ASN A 664 40.51 -38.75 -26.21
C ASN A 664 39.37 -39.37 -27.05
N ILE A 665 38.17 -39.44 -26.49
CA ILE A 665 36.98 -40.04 -27.11
C ILE A 665 35.85 -39.03 -27.21
N VAL A 666 35.14 -39.02 -28.35
CA VAL A 666 33.98 -38.17 -28.59
C VAL A 666 32.87 -38.51 -27.57
N PRO A 667 32.38 -37.56 -26.77
CA PRO A 667 31.32 -37.81 -25.81
C PRO A 667 29.96 -37.97 -26.49
N ASP A 668 29.02 -38.64 -25.78
CA ASP A 668 27.62 -38.69 -26.17
C ASP A 668 26.93 -37.39 -25.69
N VAL A 669 26.54 -36.53 -26.65
CA VAL A 669 25.85 -35.26 -26.33
C VAL A 669 24.35 -35.30 -26.64
N ILE A 670 23.80 -36.46 -26.99
CA ILE A 670 22.39 -36.64 -27.31
C ILE A 670 21.54 -36.31 -26.06
N GLY A 671 20.49 -35.50 -26.23
CA GLY A 671 19.61 -35.04 -25.18
C GLY A 671 20.15 -33.85 -24.35
N MET A 672 21.34 -33.34 -24.61
CA MET A 672 21.93 -32.16 -23.96
C MET A 672 21.39 -30.87 -24.53
N GLY A 673 21.44 -29.79 -23.74
CA GLY A 673 21.25 -28.43 -24.22
C GLY A 673 22.45 -27.95 -25.06
N ALA A 674 22.26 -26.93 -25.90
CA ALA A 674 23.30 -26.37 -26.76
C ALA A 674 24.60 -26.00 -26.00
N SER A 675 24.46 -25.25 -24.88
CA SER A 675 25.60 -24.80 -24.07
C SER A 675 26.45 -25.95 -23.56
N ASP A 676 25.81 -26.97 -23.00
CA ASP A 676 26.49 -28.14 -22.44
C ASP A 676 27.16 -29.00 -23.53
N ALA A 677 26.45 -29.21 -24.64
CA ALA A 677 26.97 -29.95 -25.77
C ALA A 677 28.19 -29.26 -26.40
N VAL A 678 28.14 -27.98 -26.64
CA VAL A 678 29.26 -27.19 -27.19
C VAL A 678 30.45 -27.24 -26.24
N TYR A 679 30.20 -26.93 -24.95
CA TYR A 679 31.26 -26.90 -23.94
C TYR A 679 32.01 -28.24 -23.86
N ILE A 680 31.30 -29.38 -23.81
CA ILE A 680 31.94 -30.70 -23.68
C ILE A 680 32.65 -31.13 -24.94
N LEU A 681 32.19 -30.77 -26.14
CA LEU A 681 32.85 -31.08 -27.42
C LEU A 681 34.08 -30.19 -27.63
N GLU A 682 33.95 -28.87 -27.42
CA GLU A 682 35.03 -27.91 -27.67
C GLU A 682 36.17 -28.01 -26.63
N SER A 683 35.81 -28.30 -25.36
CA SER A 683 36.83 -28.57 -24.34
C SER A 683 37.73 -29.77 -24.66
N ARG A 684 37.35 -30.58 -25.66
CA ARG A 684 38.11 -31.74 -26.17
C ARG A 684 38.78 -31.49 -27.53
N GLY A 685 38.72 -30.25 -28.02
CA GLY A 685 39.39 -29.86 -29.25
C GLY A 685 38.62 -30.14 -30.54
N LEU A 686 37.33 -30.44 -30.46
CA LEU A 686 36.42 -30.50 -31.60
C LEU A 686 35.88 -29.10 -31.91
N LYS A 687 35.58 -28.79 -33.17
CA LYS A 687 34.80 -27.62 -33.55
C LYS A 687 33.33 -28.00 -33.63
N THR A 688 32.45 -27.20 -33.04
CA THR A 688 31.01 -27.52 -32.99
C THR A 688 30.22 -26.63 -33.93
N VAL A 689 29.34 -27.23 -34.75
CA VAL A 689 28.37 -26.53 -35.59
C VAL A 689 26.96 -26.94 -35.15
N ILE A 690 26.11 -25.94 -34.82
CA ILE A 690 24.75 -26.17 -34.31
C ILE A 690 23.74 -25.93 -35.42
N LYS A 691 22.80 -26.86 -35.60
CA LYS A 691 21.62 -26.69 -36.44
C LYS A 691 20.37 -26.99 -35.64
N GLY A 692 19.41 -26.02 -35.56
CA GLY A 692 18.16 -26.15 -34.83
C GLY A 692 18.19 -25.54 -33.41
N ARG A 693 17.19 -25.86 -32.61
CA ARG A 693 17.01 -25.37 -31.21
C ARG A 693 16.42 -26.48 -30.33
N GLY A 694 16.62 -26.43 -29.03
CA GLY A 694 16.03 -27.38 -28.09
C GLY A 694 17.06 -28.33 -27.47
N LYS A 695 16.94 -29.63 -27.69
CA LYS A 695 17.86 -30.70 -27.26
C LYS A 695 18.62 -31.25 -28.45
N VAL A 696 19.85 -31.75 -28.23
CA VAL A 696 20.60 -32.46 -29.27
C VAL A 696 19.87 -33.76 -29.60
N LYS A 697 19.43 -33.88 -30.83
CA LYS A 697 18.82 -35.10 -31.41
C LYS A 697 19.83 -36.04 -31.98
N SER A 698 20.86 -35.51 -32.67
CA SER A 698 21.95 -36.31 -33.27
C SER A 698 23.24 -35.52 -33.36
N GLN A 699 24.37 -36.26 -33.41
CA GLN A 699 25.71 -35.71 -33.60
C GLN A 699 26.36 -36.41 -34.80
N SER A 700 27.10 -35.65 -35.63
CA SER A 700 27.69 -36.17 -36.87
C SER A 700 28.85 -37.14 -36.66
N ILE A 701 29.54 -37.05 -35.53
CA ILE A 701 30.60 -37.97 -35.15
C ILE A 701 30.06 -38.91 -34.07
N PRO A 702 30.05 -40.23 -34.26
CA PRO A 702 29.53 -41.17 -33.27
C PRO A 702 30.23 -41.06 -31.91
N ALA A 703 29.46 -41.12 -30.82
CA ALA A 703 30.02 -41.22 -29.49
C ALA A 703 30.94 -42.45 -29.36
N GLY A 704 32.06 -42.33 -28.65
CA GLY A 704 33.05 -43.38 -28.51
C GLY A 704 34.14 -43.37 -29.58
N SER A 705 34.03 -42.57 -30.63
CA SER A 705 35.10 -42.44 -31.67
C SER A 705 36.30 -41.69 -31.09
N VAL A 706 37.52 -42.04 -31.64
CA VAL A 706 38.74 -41.32 -31.24
C VAL A 706 38.77 -39.92 -31.85
N ILE A 707 39.06 -38.92 -31.04
CA ILE A 707 39.08 -37.51 -31.42
C ILE A 707 40.27 -37.18 -32.27
N LYS A 708 40.06 -36.58 -33.45
CA LYS A 708 41.12 -35.95 -34.27
C LYS A 708 41.04 -34.44 -34.05
N LYS A 709 42.14 -33.84 -33.59
CA LYS A 709 42.19 -32.41 -33.24
C LYS A 709 41.75 -31.53 -34.41
N GLY A 710 40.80 -30.61 -34.15
CA GLY A 710 40.26 -29.69 -35.15
C GLY A 710 39.15 -30.26 -36.03
N GLN A 711 38.69 -31.48 -35.81
CA GLN A 711 37.57 -32.10 -36.50
C GLN A 711 36.26 -31.39 -36.14
N THR A 712 35.38 -31.16 -37.12
CA THR A 712 34.10 -30.51 -36.91
C THR A 712 33.03 -31.54 -36.59
N CYS A 713 32.34 -31.35 -35.49
CA CYS A 713 31.16 -32.11 -35.10
C CYS A 713 29.91 -31.27 -35.29
N GLU A 714 29.05 -31.64 -36.21
CA GLU A 714 27.73 -31.01 -36.39
C GLU A 714 26.73 -31.68 -35.45
N ILE A 715 25.96 -30.83 -34.69
CA ILE A 715 24.89 -31.30 -33.83
C ILE A 715 23.56 -30.75 -34.34
N ILE A 716 22.59 -31.64 -34.50
CA ILE A 716 21.20 -31.29 -34.89
C ILE A 716 20.35 -31.28 -33.62
N MET A 717 19.63 -30.20 -33.43
CA MET A 717 18.77 -29.97 -32.25
C MET A 717 17.31 -29.93 -32.65
N GLU A 718 16.48 -30.46 -31.77
CA GLU A 718 15.01 -30.45 -31.88
C GLU A 718 14.36 -30.06 -30.57
#